data_bdd920583d7bbd53382fadf162685f28
#
_entry.id   bdd920583d7bbd53382fadf162685f28
#
_cell.length_a   1.000
_cell.length_b   1.000
_cell.length_c   1.000
_cell.angle_alpha   90.00
_cell.angle_beta   90.00
_cell.angle_gamma   90.00
#
_symmetry.space_group_name_H-M   'P 1'
#
loop_
_entity.id
_entity.type
_entity.pdbx_description
1 polymer ?
#
loop_
_entity_poly.entity_id
_entity_poly.type
_entity_poly.pdbx_seq_one_letter_code
_entity_poly.pdbx_strand_id
1 'polypeptide(L)'
;MIGVSLFHLFTFSPLAHAQSWTADNGNGTYTNPLFYDEFSDPDILRVGDDYYLAGTTMHTVPGLVILHSRDLVNWENISYCFDRFDFDDEAFSLKNHKEIYGQGVWAPAIRYANGQFYVFTNINGKGLQCYTSKDIRGPWEHHNMQGRIYDLSVLFDDDGKIYAIHGYGEVKCTELKPDMSGPIEETERTIIPEGSAVGEGHHMYKINGMYYLISTDYRPNGRTLCSRSKNIWGPYETITITADETFGYHAASLTQVPQDEQYRIGHDGTKFGIPEVDKDATACTNIHQGGIVEDQSGQWWALLMMDFHSIGRTVTLAPITWKDGWPMLGLEGNLGRAPRTWRKPDVWGNGGAGVRGYENTSFAPYDRSDDFEYSRTSVPSHPRTPDKSLKPIWQWNHNPDDKMWSLKNGRLRLNTMPAEQLMWARNTLTQRVIGPTSVTTVELYTKGMKDGDVAGLGNINVPCSWIGIVKGGKAKGSKGEEVYTLRCFEQATNDTTDIPLTSHLSPLTSKIYLRCIGDYDNDQMQYAYSLDGKEYKTLGRKMPLSYQLISFQGSRHALFAFNVKGRNGGYAEFDNFTVEEPQADRSRNIPLGKTVRIVNLATGKPMIALPHGLVYDTEASDKSPQTRFRVIDKGQGQVILQCEDGRYVFVSGYGIAGDVRLTTDESKAEVFMWQDYLNREFMLMSMRTHRYIGKSPTTGSPYSMDFTGADPARRNGAVLRWEE
;
A
#
# COMPACT_ATOMS: atom_id res chain seq x y z
N MET A 1 -1.95 10.62 -37.40
CA MET A 1 -3.01 11.52 -36.89
C MET A 1 -2.70 11.76 -35.42
N ILE A 2 -2.42 13.01 -35.07
CA ILE A 2 -1.94 13.40 -33.75
C ILE A 2 -3.15 13.42 -32.80
N GLY A 3 -3.16 12.54 -31.82
CA GLY A 3 -4.19 12.52 -30.79
C GLY A 3 -3.98 13.66 -29.78
N VAL A 4 -4.86 14.62 -29.80
CA VAL A 4 -4.91 15.72 -28.82
C VAL A 4 -5.54 15.18 -27.55
N SER A 5 -4.74 15.01 -26.51
CA SER A 5 -5.21 14.71 -25.15
C SER A 5 -5.85 15.97 -24.59
N LEU A 6 -7.15 15.94 -24.39
CA LEU A 6 -7.89 17.01 -23.71
C LEU A 6 -7.55 16.97 -22.20
N PHE A 7 -6.72 17.91 -21.77
CA PHE A 7 -6.59 18.21 -20.35
C PHE A 7 -7.82 19.02 -19.89
N HIS A 8 -8.64 18.44 -19.02
CA HIS A 8 -9.67 19.20 -18.32
C HIS A 8 -8.99 20.10 -17.28
N LEU A 9 -9.14 21.40 -17.47
CA LEU A 9 -8.83 22.39 -16.42
C LEU A 9 -9.88 22.23 -15.31
N PHE A 10 -9.47 21.70 -14.19
CA PHE A 10 -10.26 21.70 -12.97
C PHE A 10 -10.11 23.05 -12.28
N THR A 11 -11.17 23.83 -12.23
CA THR A 11 -11.29 25.01 -11.35
C THR A 11 -11.73 24.52 -9.98
N PHE A 12 -10.86 24.62 -8.99
CA PHE A 12 -11.14 24.18 -7.63
C PHE A 12 -11.79 25.29 -6.81
N SER A 13 -12.90 24.94 -6.15
CA SER A 13 -13.45 25.70 -5.02
C SER A 13 -12.66 25.38 -3.75
N PRO A 14 -12.44 26.34 -2.85
CA PRO A 14 -11.68 26.10 -1.64
C PRO A 14 -12.49 25.31 -0.60
N LEU A 15 -11.83 24.33 0.04
CA LEU A 15 -12.19 23.70 1.30
C LEU A 15 -13.48 22.83 1.32
N ALA A 16 -13.55 21.82 0.47
CA ALA A 16 -14.12 20.56 0.90
C ALA A 16 -12.94 19.72 1.43
N HIS A 17 -13.06 19.10 2.61
CA HIS A 17 -12.08 18.12 3.06
C HIS A 17 -11.91 17.10 1.93
N ALA A 18 -10.71 17.01 1.37
CA ALA A 18 -10.42 16.06 0.31
C ALA A 18 -10.70 14.67 0.87
N GLN A 19 -11.56 13.92 0.17
CA GLN A 19 -11.86 12.55 0.57
C GLN A 19 -10.60 11.71 0.39
N SER A 20 -10.20 10.98 1.43
CA SER A 20 -9.08 10.05 1.35
C SER A 20 -9.56 8.67 0.95
N TRP A 21 -8.65 7.86 0.37
CA TRP A 21 -8.95 6.46 0.07
C TRP A 21 -9.42 5.73 1.32
N THR A 22 -10.54 5.04 1.18
CA THR A 22 -11.02 4.06 2.16
C THR A 22 -11.44 2.79 1.44
N ALA A 23 -11.12 1.64 2.01
CA ALA A 23 -11.60 0.37 1.49
C ALA A 23 -13.12 0.23 1.67
N ASP A 24 -13.70 0.88 2.68
CA ASP A 24 -15.14 0.84 2.97
C ASP A 24 -15.94 1.58 1.88
N ASN A 25 -16.84 0.86 1.23
CA ASN A 25 -17.70 1.43 0.20
C ASN A 25 -18.97 2.14 0.76
N GLY A 26 -19.17 2.12 2.10
CA GLY A 26 -20.34 2.73 2.75
C GLY A 26 -21.66 2.00 2.50
N ASN A 27 -21.67 0.87 1.80
CA ASN A 27 -22.84 0.09 1.42
C ASN A 27 -22.84 -1.35 1.97
N GLY A 28 -22.00 -1.63 2.98
CA GLY A 28 -21.82 -2.98 3.54
C GLY A 28 -20.80 -3.84 2.82
N THR A 29 -20.06 -3.27 1.86
CA THR A 29 -18.95 -3.93 1.17
C THR A 29 -17.63 -3.17 1.36
N TYR A 30 -16.53 -3.83 1.06
CA TYR A 30 -15.21 -3.22 0.95
C TYR A 30 -14.59 -3.52 -0.41
N THR A 31 -13.60 -2.71 -0.80
CA THR A 31 -12.80 -2.91 -2.02
C THR A 31 -11.31 -2.88 -1.67
N ASN A 32 -10.58 -3.92 -2.05
CA ASN A 32 -9.14 -4.03 -1.90
C ASN A 32 -8.37 -3.08 -2.86
N PRO A 33 -7.14 -2.63 -2.53
CA PRO A 33 -6.45 -2.94 -1.28
C PRO A 33 -7.06 -2.20 -0.08
N LEU A 34 -6.85 -2.71 1.15
CA LEU A 34 -7.31 -2.01 2.37
C LEU A 34 -6.65 -0.64 2.51
N PHE A 35 -5.35 -0.58 2.21
CA PHE A 35 -4.54 0.62 2.17
C PHE A 35 -3.98 0.80 0.77
N TYR A 36 -4.18 1.96 0.16
CA TYR A 36 -3.54 2.29 -1.12
C TYR A 36 -2.18 2.99 -0.89
N ASP A 37 -1.56 2.69 0.23
CA ASP A 37 -0.19 3.07 0.60
C ASP A 37 0.55 1.84 1.14
N GLU A 38 1.85 1.99 1.38
CA GLU A 38 2.67 0.88 1.83
C GLU A 38 2.35 0.46 3.26
N PHE A 39 2.13 -0.83 3.44
CA PHE A 39 2.12 -1.49 4.74
C PHE A 39 2.66 -2.92 4.57
N SER A 40 3.95 -3.09 4.85
CA SER A 40 4.67 -4.34 4.56
C SER A 40 4.61 -5.33 5.72
N ASP A 41 4.68 -6.61 5.37
CA ASP A 41 4.84 -7.75 6.29
C ASP A 41 3.82 -7.73 7.45
N PRO A 42 2.51 -7.66 7.16
CA PRO A 42 1.48 -7.50 8.18
C PRO A 42 1.36 -8.75 9.07
N ASP A 43 1.32 -8.56 10.38
CA ASP A 43 0.89 -9.60 11.32
C ASP A 43 -0.36 -9.13 12.08
N ILE A 44 -1.40 -9.97 12.09
CA ILE A 44 -2.73 -9.67 12.62
C ILE A 44 -2.97 -10.35 13.96
N LEU A 45 -3.55 -9.62 14.89
CA LEU A 45 -3.95 -10.09 16.21
C LEU A 45 -5.38 -9.64 16.52
N ARG A 46 -6.18 -10.54 17.09
CA ARG A 46 -7.48 -10.20 17.70
C ARG A 46 -7.40 -10.33 19.21
N VAL A 47 -7.90 -9.32 19.93
CA VAL A 47 -8.09 -9.35 21.38
C VAL A 47 -9.49 -8.87 21.70
N GLY A 48 -10.37 -9.80 22.07
CA GLY A 48 -11.80 -9.49 22.28
C GLY A 48 -12.47 -9.05 20.98
N ASP A 49 -12.98 -7.82 20.96
CA ASP A 49 -13.65 -7.20 19.81
C ASP A 49 -12.73 -6.32 18.97
N ASP A 50 -11.46 -6.22 19.36
CA ASP A 50 -10.48 -5.34 18.73
C ASP A 50 -9.49 -6.14 17.89
N TYR A 51 -9.12 -5.60 16.74
CA TYR A 51 -8.10 -6.15 15.85
C TYR A 51 -6.90 -5.19 15.79
N TYR A 52 -5.71 -5.76 15.80
CA TYR A 52 -4.45 -5.01 15.74
C TYR A 52 -3.58 -5.56 14.62
N LEU A 53 -3.00 -4.65 13.85
CA LEU A 53 -2.12 -4.99 12.73
C LEU A 53 -0.77 -4.35 12.97
N ALA A 54 0.28 -5.15 13.04
CA ALA A 54 1.66 -4.68 13.09
C ALA A 54 2.31 -4.78 11.71
N GLY A 55 3.14 -3.80 11.36
CA GLY A 55 3.85 -3.77 10.08
C GLY A 55 5.28 -3.29 10.23
N THR A 56 6.12 -3.65 9.25
CA THR A 56 7.51 -3.19 9.19
C THR A 56 7.59 -1.70 8.84
N THR A 57 8.65 -1.06 9.31
CA THR A 57 8.95 0.35 9.00
C THR A 57 10.36 0.54 8.46
N MET A 58 11.10 -0.53 8.26
CA MET A 58 12.49 -0.53 7.81
C MET A 58 13.35 0.46 8.61
N HIS A 59 14.00 1.41 7.95
CA HIS A 59 14.87 2.43 8.55
C HIS A 59 14.14 3.68 9.03
N THR A 60 12.84 3.79 8.77
CA THR A 60 12.07 4.99 9.15
C THR A 60 11.61 4.94 10.61
N VAL A 61 11.59 6.09 11.27
CA VAL A 61 11.16 6.25 12.66
C VAL A 61 10.11 7.37 12.80
N PRO A 62 9.11 7.20 13.70
CA PRO A 62 8.88 6.12 14.65
C PRO A 62 8.72 4.76 13.96
N GLY A 63 9.05 3.67 14.67
CA GLY A 63 9.10 2.32 14.11
C GLY A 63 8.17 1.32 14.75
N LEU A 64 7.87 0.24 14.01
CA LEU A 64 6.87 -0.77 14.34
C LEU A 64 5.49 -0.16 14.54
N VAL A 65 4.87 0.22 13.43
CA VAL A 65 3.52 0.80 13.40
C VAL A 65 2.47 -0.21 13.87
N ILE A 66 1.56 0.23 14.72
CA ILE A 66 0.40 -0.54 15.17
C ILE A 66 -0.87 0.15 14.69
N LEU A 67 -1.65 -0.57 13.91
CA LEU A 67 -2.99 -0.15 13.52
C LEU A 67 -4.05 -0.87 14.35
N HIS A 68 -5.19 -0.24 14.51
CA HIS A 68 -6.37 -0.76 15.21
C HIS A 68 -7.58 -0.74 14.31
N SER A 69 -8.43 -1.77 14.42
CA SER A 69 -9.72 -1.87 13.75
C SER A 69 -10.73 -2.60 14.62
N ARG A 70 -12.02 -2.38 14.36
CA ARG A 70 -13.13 -3.18 14.89
C ARG A 70 -13.92 -3.94 13.84
N ASP A 71 -13.57 -3.76 12.56
CA ASP A 71 -14.30 -4.39 11.45
C ASP A 71 -13.40 -4.98 10.36
N LEU A 72 -12.07 -5.00 10.58
CA LEU A 72 -11.05 -5.46 9.64
C LEU A 72 -10.93 -4.63 8.35
N VAL A 73 -11.77 -3.62 8.15
CA VAL A 73 -11.82 -2.79 6.95
C VAL A 73 -11.35 -1.37 7.23
N ASN A 74 -11.83 -0.79 8.32
CA ASN A 74 -11.48 0.56 8.75
C ASN A 74 -10.38 0.50 9.81
N TRP A 75 -9.25 1.16 9.56
CA TRP A 75 -8.06 1.11 10.39
C TRP A 75 -7.58 2.49 10.79
N GLU A 76 -7.10 2.62 12.02
CA GLU A 76 -6.45 3.82 12.55
C GLU A 76 -5.04 3.50 13.05
N ASN A 77 -4.10 4.42 12.86
CA ASN A 77 -2.76 4.33 13.47
C ASN A 77 -2.85 4.77 14.93
N ILE A 78 -2.64 3.84 15.85
CA ILE A 78 -2.79 4.12 17.27
C ILE A 78 -1.48 4.23 18.02
N SER A 79 -0.40 3.64 17.49
CA SER A 79 0.89 3.67 18.18
C SER A 79 2.05 3.22 17.29
N TYR A 80 3.24 3.47 17.80
CA TYR A 80 4.50 2.91 17.36
C TYR A 80 5.21 2.31 18.59
N CYS A 81 5.97 1.22 18.40
CA CYS A 81 6.67 0.60 19.53
C CYS A 81 7.86 1.43 20.01
N PHE A 82 8.44 2.26 19.14
CA PHE A 82 9.55 3.16 19.51
C PHE A 82 9.60 4.41 18.64
N ASP A 83 10.13 5.51 19.20
CA ASP A 83 10.27 6.79 18.53
C ASP A 83 11.54 6.90 17.69
N ARG A 84 12.58 6.17 18.07
CA ARG A 84 13.90 6.12 17.40
C ARG A 84 14.62 4.83 17.71
N PHE A 85 15.56 4.45 16.86
CA PHE A 85 16.51 3.41 17.18
C PHE A 85 17.43 3.90 18.31
N ASP A 86 17.56 3.11 19.35
CA ASP A 86 18.35 3.40 20.56
C ASP A 86 19.76 2.75 20.55
N PHE A 87 20.23 2.38 19.37
CA PHE A 87 21.56 1.82 19.16
C PHE A 87 22.61 2.91 18.96
N ASP A 88 23.78 2.76 19.60
CA ASP A 88 24.95 3.63 19.39
C ASP A 88 25.65 3.22 18.07
N ASP A 89 25.02 3.56 16.96
CA ASP A 89 25.48 3.28 15.60
C ASP A 89 25.14 4.43 14.67
N GLU A 90 26.18 4.98 14.03
CA GLU A 90 26.06 6.14 13.16
C GLU A 90 25.15 5.92 11.94
N ALA A 91 25.04 4.69 11.48
CA ALA A 91 24.23 4.31 10.33
C ALA A 91 22.73 4.60 10.56
N PHE A 92 22.24 4.41 11.79
CA PHE A 92 20.85 4.73 12.13
C PHE A 92 20.52 6.22 12.10
N SER A 93 21.53 7.09 11.98
CA SER A 93 21.39 8.55 11.96
C SER A 93 22.01 9.20 10.71
N LEU A 94 22.33 8.44 9.67
CA LEU A 94 23.00 8.91 8.44
C LEU A 94 24.27 9.74 8.73
N LYS A 95 25.07 9.30 9.70
CA LYS A 95 26.33 9.97 10.04
C LYS A 95 27.51 9.34 9.30
N ASN A 96 28.47 10.15 8.88
CA ASN A 96 29.74 9.71 8.29
C ASN A 96 29.56 8.75 7.10
N HIS A 97 28.59 9.00 6.21
CA HIS A 97 28.25 8.18 5.06
C HIS A 97 27.93 6.70 5.41
N LYS A 98 27.36 6.49 6.60
CA LYS A 98 26.79 5.21 7.00
C LYS A 98 25.26 5.29 6.93
N GLU A 99 24.62 4.21 6.49
CA GLU A 99 23.18 4.16 6.25
C GLU A 99 22.63 2.76 6.54
N ILE A 100 21.32 2.68 6.67
CA ILE A 100 20.56 1.43 6.85
C ILE A 100 19.34 1.35 5.91
N TYR A 101 19.42 1.94 4.72
CA TYR A 101 18.35 1.81 3.73
C TYR A 101 18.06 0.33 3.43
N GLY A 102 16.78 -0.02 3.32
CA GLY A 102 16.35 -1.41 3.15
C GLY A 102 16.63 -2.34 4.33
N GLN A 103 17.10 -1.79 5.42
CA GLN A 103 17.42 -2.45 6.67
C GLN A 103 16.65 -1.82 7.82
N GLY A 104 17.02 -2.12 9.05
CA GLY A 104 16.32 -1.66 10.23
C GLY A 104 15.28 -2.69 10.67
N VAL A 105 14.04 -2.27 10.87
CA VAL A 105 12.95 -3.16 11.32
C VAL A 105 12.45 -4.01 10.15
N TRP A 106 12.47 -5.32 10.33
CA TRP A 106 11.90 -6.30 9.40
C TRP A 106 10.60 -6.89 9.96
N ALA A 107 10.05 -7.91 9.29
CA ALA A 107 8.75 -8.50 9.58
C ALA A 107 8.48 -8.65 11.10
N PRO A 108 7.38 -8.06 11.63
CA PRO A 108 7.01 -8.19 13.03
C PRO A 108 6.16 -9.42 13.30
N ALA A 109 6.11 -9.83 14.58
CA ALA A 109 5.12 -10.76 15.11
C ALA A 109 4.44 -10.12 16.33
N ILE A 110 3.13 -9.83 16.25
CA ILE A 110 2.35 -9.25 17.35
C ILE A 110 1.58 -10.35 18.10
N ARG A 111 1.67 -10.36 19.42
CA ARG A 111 1.00 -11.35 20.28
C ARG A 111 0.41 -10.70 21.51
N TYR A 112 -0.61 -11.34 22.09
CA TYR A 112 -1.18 -10.99 23.38
C TYR A 112 -1.24 -12.25 24.26
N ALA A 113 -0.54 -12.20 25.38
CA ALA A 113 -0.51 -13.29 26.33
C ALA A 113 -0.35 -12.74 27.76
N ASN A 114 -0.92 -13.42 28.73
CA ASN A 114 -0.78 -13.08 30.16
C ASN A 114 -1.13 -11.60 30.48
N GLY A 115 -2.10 -11.01 29.77
CA GLY A 115 -2.51 -9.62 29.97
C GLY A 115 -1.54 -8.57 29.42
N GLN A 116 -0.65 -8.95 28.50
CA GLN A 116 0.38 -8.09 27.93
C GLN A 116 0.50 -8.30 26.42
N PHE A 117 0.77 -7.22 25.69
CA PHE A 117 1.13 -7.24 24.28
C PHE A 117 2.63 -7.42 24.11
N TYR A 118 3.00 -8.14 23.06
CA TYR A 118 4.37 -8.40 22.62
C TYR A 118 4.47 -8.11 21.12
N VAL A 119 5.51 -7.40 20.71
CA VAL A 119 5.86 -7.23 19.30
C VAL A 119 7.31 -7.62 19.11
N PHE A 120 7.54 -8.70 18.38
CA PHE A 120 8.87 -9.21 18.06
C PHE A 120 9.26 -8.78 16.67
N THR A 121 10.54 -8.51 16.44
CA THR A 121 11.11 -8.22 15.12
C THR A 121 12.61 -8.46 15.14
N ASN A 122 13.21 -8.60 13.95
CA ASN A 122 14.65 -8.44 13.80
C ASN A 122 15.00 -7.02 13.34
N ILE A 123 16.04 -6.47 13.94
CA ILE A 123 16.69 -5.26 13.44
C ILE A 123 18.05 -5.67 12.88
N ASN A 124 18.26 -5.35 11.59
CA ASN A 124 19.46 -5.78 10.90
C ASN A 124 20.74 -5.31 11.59
N GLY A 125 21.66 -6.25 11.81
CA GLY A 125 22.90 -6.01 12.54
C GLY A 125 22.74 -5.90 14.05
N LYS A 126 21.52 -5.92 14.59
CA LYS A 126 21.21 -5.84 16.03
C LYS A 126 20.48 -7.08 16.57
N GLY A 127 20.01 -7.95 15.69
CA GLY A 127 19.37 -9.21 16.06
C GLY A 127 17.92 -9.07 16.48
N LEU A 128 17.44 -10.07 17.22
CA LEU A 128 16.07 -10.18 17.70
C LEU A 128 15.76 -9.13 18.76
N GLN A 129 14.63 -8.47 18.62
CA GLN A 129 14.10 -7.47 19.54
C GLN A 129 12.69 -7.85 19.95
N CYS A 130 12.29 -7.49 21.18
CA CYS A 130 10.92 -7.60 21.65
C CYS A 130 10.51 -6.29 22.32
N TYR A 131 9.31 -5.83 22.01
CA TYR A 131 8.68 -4.69 22.67
C TYR A 131 7.45 -5.18 23.40
N THR A 132 7.31 -4.80 24.69
CA THR A 132 6.20 -5.24 25.53
C THR A 132 5.44 -4.09 26.13
N SER A 133 4.11 -4.22 26.24
CA SER A 133 3.26 -3.24 26.91
C SER A 133 1.97 -3.88 27.43
N LYS A 134 1.43 -3.35 28.51
CA LYS A 134 0.06 -3.69 28.98
C LYS A 134 -1.02 -2.95 28.21
N ASP A 135 -0.70 -1.79 27.67
CA ASP A 135 -1.57 -1.01 26.81
C ASP A 135 -0.99 -0.97 25.40
N ILE A 136 -1.79 -1.30 24.38
CA ILE A 136 -1.36 -1.30 22.97
C ILE A 136 -0.87 0.07 22.49
N ARG A 137 -1.31 1.15 23.15
CA ARG A 137 -0.82 2.51 22.90
C ARG A 137 0.50 2.82 23.56
N GLY A 138 1.05 1.88 24.34
CA GLY A 138 2.29 2.04 25.09
C GLY A 138 2.07 2.65 26.50
N PRO A 139 3.13 3.01 27.23
CA PRO A 139 4.51 2.96 26.75
C PRO A 139 4.99 1.52 26.53
N TRP A 140 5.88 1.34 25.55
CA TRP A 140 6.51 0.08 25.24
C TRP A 140 7.87 -0.06 25.94
N GLU A 141 8.12 -1.22 26.53
CA GLU A 141 9.40 -1.60 27.08
C GLU A 141 10.20 -2.39 26.04
N HIS A 142 11.43 -1.97 25.77
CA HIS A 142 12.31 -2.60 24.80
C HIS A 142 13.18 -3.66 25.45
N HIS A 143 13.17 -4.88 24.89
CA HIS A 143 14.02 -6.00 25.25
C HIS A 143 14.93 -6.32 24.06
N ASN A 144 16.23 -6.04 24.19
CA ASN A 144 17.23 -6.43 23.22
C ASN A 144 17.57 -7.91 23.45
N MET A 145 16.90 -8.78 22.71
CA MET A 145 17.08 -10.22 22.78
C MET A 145 18.36 -10.63 22.06
N GLN A 146 18.98 -11.67 22.52
CA GLN A 146 20.15 -12.23 21.83
C GLN A 146 19.71 -13.14 20.68
N GLY A 147 20.59 -13.29 19.68
CA GLY A 147 20.37 -14.17 18.54
C GLY A 147 19.72 -13.46 17.35
N ARG A 148 19.65 -14.17 16.24
CA ARG A 148 19.03 -13.74 15.00
C ARG A 148 18.00 -14.79 14.57
N ILE A 149 16.77 -14.40 14.50
CA ILE A 149 15.64 -15.25 14.10
C ILE A 149 14.94 -14.56 12.92
N TYR A 150 15.16 -15.08 11.71
CA TYR A 150 14.72 -14.46 10.47
C TYR A 150 13.23 -14.75 10.20
N ASP A 151 12.44 -13.71 9.86
CA ASP A 151 11.01 -13.78 9.48
C ASP A 151 10.18 -14.62 10.46
N LEU A 152 10.26 -14.22 11.73
CA LEU A 152 9.73 -15.03 12.81
C LEU A 152 8.21 -14.94 12.96
N SER A 153 7.63 -16.04 13.38
CA SER A 153 6.36 -16.06 14.10
C SER A 153 6.59 -16.52 15.53
N VAL A 154 5.83 -16.00 16.48
CA VAL A 154 5.90 -16.42 17.88
C VAL A 154 4.57 -17.03 18.30
N LEU A 155 4.61 -18.16 19.02
CA LEU A 155 3.44 -18.81 19.60
C LEU A 155 3.66 -18.97 21.11
N PHE A 156 2.74 -18.44 21.91
CA PHE A 156 2.56 -18.77 23.32
C PHE A 156 1.65 -20.00 23.37
N ASP A 157 2.22 -21.18 23.65
CA ASP A 157 1.49 -22.43 23.56
C ASP A 157 0.84 -22.84 24.91
N ASP A 158 -0.13 -23.74 24.86
CA ASP A 158 -0.88 -24.24 26.02
C ASP A 158 0.01 -25.05 26.96
N ASP A 159 1.16 -25.53 26.50
CA ASP A 159 2.18 -26.22 27.37
C ASP A 159 2.96 -25.25 28.23
N GLY A 160 2.71 -23.94 28.13
CA GLY A 160 3.37 -22.88 28.88
C GLY A 160 4.70 -22.44 28.33
N LYS A 161 5.09 -22.93 27.15
CA LYS A 161 6.32 -22.53 26.45
C LYS A 161 6.02 -21.48 25.39
N ILE A 162 7.07 -20.80 24.95
CA ILE A 162 7.04 -19.80 23.89
C ILE A 162 7.93 -20.32 22.76
N TYR A 163 7.34 -20.44 21.57
CA TYR A 163 8.02 -20.95 20.39
C TYR A 163 8.20 -19.86 19.35
N ALA A 164 9.39 -19.73 18.80
CA ALA A 164 9.69 -18.96 17.60
C ALA A 164 9.83 -19.91 16.41
N ILE A 165 9.05 -19.68 15.38
CA ILE A 165 9.12 -20.37 14.09
C ILE A 165 9.76 -19.42 13.10
N HIS A 166 10.78 -19.85 12.38
CA HIS A 166 11.60 -18.94 11.57
C HIS A 166 12.37 -19.68 10.47
N GLY A 167 12.99 -18.90 9.57
CA GLY A 167 13.88 -19.40 8.54
C GLY A 167 13.47 -19.03 7.13
N TYR A 168 14.26 -19.47 6.17
CA TYR A 168 14.00 -19.33 4.73
C TYR A 168 14.34 -20.64 4.03
N GLY A 169 13.36 -21.28 3.41
CA GLY A 169 13.53 -22.58 2.74
C GLY A 169 13.63 -23.77 3.69
N GLU A 170 14.39 -23.66 4.76
CA GLU A 170 14.38 -24.53 5.92
C GLU A 170 13.65 -23.82 7.06
N VAL A 171 12.59 -24.44 7.59
CA VAL A 171 11.84 -23.85 8.71
C VAL A 171 12.28 -24.51 10.01
N LYS A 172 12.63 -23.68 10.97
CA LYS A 172 13.08 -24.05 12.30
C LYS A 172 12.09 -23.63 13.37
N CYS A 173 12.10 -24.32 14.47
CA CYS A 173 11.38 -23.98 15.70
C CYS A 173 12.37 -23.95 16.85
N THR A 174 12.30 -22.87 17.65
CA THR A 174 13.19 -22.64 18.78
C THR A 174 12.36 -22.16 19.98
N GLU A 175 12.62 -22.67 21.19
CA GLU A 175 11.96 -22.13 22.39
C GLU A 175 12.59 -20.78 22.78
N LEU A 176 11.75 -19.83 23.19
CA LEU A 176 12.18 -18.53 23.73
C LEU A 176 12.14 -18.57 25.27
N LYS A 177 13.09 -17.87 25.90
CA LYS A 177 13.07 -17.66 27.33
C LYS A 177 11.90 -16.77 27.76
N PRO A 178 11.18 -17.12 28.83
CA PRO A 178 9.99 -16.36 29.27
C PRO A 178 10.30 -14.92 29.70
N ASP A 179 11.53 -14.60 30.05
CA ASP A 179 12.00 -13.26 30.42
C ASP A 179 12.39 -12.39 29.21
N MET A 180 12.15 -12.87 27.98
CA MET A 180 12.50 -12.20 26.72
C MET A 180 14.00 -11.89 26.59
N SER A 181 14.89 -12.63 27.26
CA SER A 181 16.34 -12.45 27.13
C SER A 181 16.94 -13.11 25.87
N GLY A 182 16.18 -13.96 25.16
CA GLY A 182 16.63 -14.60 23.92
C GLY A 182 16.10 -16.01 23.69
N PRO A 183 16.55 -16.67 22.62
CA PRO A 183 16.23 -18.06 22.32
C PRO A 183 16.96 -19.01 23.29
N ILE A 184 16.41 -20.22 23.43
CA ILE A 184 17.05 -21.35 24.07
C ILE A 184 17.66 -22.20 22.94
N GLU A 185 18.90 -21.88 22.56
CA GLU A 185 19.54 -22.37 21.33
C GLU A 185 19.58 -23.92 21.22
N GLU A 186 19.74 -24.62 22.33
CA GLU A 186 19.75 -26.09 22.37
C GLU A 186 18.41 -26.74 22.02
N THR A 187 17.34 -25.96 21.96
CA THR A 187 16.00 -26.44 21.56
C THR A 187 15.76 -26.33 20.08
N GLU A 188 16.61 -25.59 19.34
CA GLU A 188 16.41 -25.37 17.91
C GLU A 188 16.35 -26.69 17.13
N ARG A 189 15.29 -26.86 16.34
CA ARG A 189 15.09 -28.03 15.46
C ARG A 189 14.49 -27.60 14.14
N THR A 190 14.92 -28.25 13.09
CA THR A 190 14.25 -28.18 11.77
C THR A 190 12.91 -28.89 11.86
N ILE A 191 11.82 -28.19 11.59
CA ILE A 191 10.45 -28.72 11.53
C ILE A 191 9.97 -28.97 10.12
N ILE A 192 10.47 -28.19 9.14
CA ILE A 192 10.25 -28.41 7.70
C ILE A 192 11.62 -28.33 7.02
N PRO A 193 12.09 -29.40 6.37
CA PRO A 193 13.44 -29.44 5.81
C PRO A 193 13.59 -28.56 4.56
N GLU A 194 14.81 -28.18 4.26
CA GLU A 194 15.19 -27.50 3.02
C GLU A 194 14.75 -28.30 1.80
N GLY A 195 14.41 -27.60 0.71
CA GLY A 195 13.90 -28.21 -0.52
C GLY A 195 12.39 -28.44 -0.53
N SER A 196 11.69 -28.14 0.56
CA SER A 196 10.23 -27.96 0.57
C SER A 196 9.86 -26.71 -0.20
N ALA A 197 8.57 -26.53 -0.54
CA ALA A 197 8.09 -25.29 -1.17
C ALA A 197 7.96 -24.12 -0.19
N VAL A 198 8.19 -24.34 1.11
CA VAL A 198 8.02 -23.32 2.16
C VAL A 198 9.21 -22.36 2.11
N GLY A 199 8.95 -21.07 1.94
CA GLY A 199 9.96 -20.01 1.89
C GLY A 199 10.12 -19.31 3.23
N GLU A 200 9.41 -18.20 3.43
CA GLU A 200 9.54 -17.29 4.57
C GLU A 200 8.19 -16.71 4.99
N GLY A 201 8.16 -15.61 5.77
CA GLY A 201 6.93 -14.92 6.16
C GLY A 201 6.02 -15.78 7.02
N HIS A 202 6.57 -16.38 8.08
CA HIS A 202 5.90 -17.38 8.88
C HIS A 202 4.87 -16.81 9.86
N HIS A 203 3.67 -17.44 9.93
CA HIS A 203 2.63 -17.13 10.92
C HIS A 203 2.07 -18.44 11.49
N MET A 204 2.40 -18.74 12.75
CA MET A 204 1.99 -19.97 13.44
C MET A 204 0.75 -19.75 14.28
N TYR A 205 -0.20 -20.65 14.15
CA TYR A 205 -1.44 -20.71 14.90
C TYR A 205 -1.66 -22.10 15.51
N LYS A 206 -2.35 -22.15 16.64
CA LYS A 206 -2.91 -23.39 17.17
C LYS A 206 -4.44 -23.28 17.16
N ILE A 207 -5.10 -24.04 16.29
CA ILE A 207 -6.54 -23.97 16.06
C ILE A 207 -7.11 -25.38 16.30
N ASN A 208 -8.00 -25.51 17.29
CA ASN A 208 -8.62 -26.79 17.66
C ASN A 208 -7.61 -27.93 17.89
N GLY A 209 -6.47 -27.62 18.52
CA GLY A 209 -5.41 -28.58 18.83
C GLY A 209 -4.52 -28.98 17.65
N MET A 210 -4.67 -28.34 16.50
CA MET A 210 -3.83 -28.51 15.33
C MET A 210 -2.96 -27.25 15.15
N TYR A 211 -1.68 -27.42 14.85
CA TYR A 211 -0.77 -26.33 14.49
C TYR A 211 -0.87 -26.06 12.99
N TYR A 212 -1.06 -24.80 12.64
CA TYR A 212 -1.12 -24.27 11.28
C TYR A 212 -0.04 -23.23 11.09
N LEU A 213 0.82 -23.43 10.13
CA LEU A 213 1.87 -22.50 9.75
C LEU A 213 1.55 -21.92 8.36
N ILE A 214 1.18 -20.65 8.31
CA ILE A 214 1.04 -19.89 7.07
C ILE A 214 2.44 -19.40 6.69
N SER A 215 2.82 -19.57 5.43
CA SER A 215 4.14 -19.17 4.90
C SER A 215 4.04 -18.76 3.46
N THR A 216 5.08 -18.10 2.97
CA THR A 216 5.18 -17.61 1.59
C THR A 216 6.28 -18.35 0.83
N ASP A 217 6.03 -18.67 -0.42
CA ASP A 217 7.05 -19.03 -1.41
C ASP A 217 6.98 -18.04 -2.58
N TYR A 218 8.07 -17.30 -2.82
CA TYR A 218 8.13 -16.32 -3.92
C TYR A 218 8.29 -16.94 -5.31
N ARG A 219 8.43 -18.26 -5.42
CA ARG A 219 8.67 -18.96 -6.67
C ARG A 219 7.41 -19.68 -7.18
N PRO A 220 6.99 -19.50 -8.46
CA PRO A 220 7.54 -18.56 -9.44
C PRO A 220 7.09 -17.11 -9.24
N ASN A 221 5.91 -16.86 -8.64
CA ASN A 221 5.28 -15.54 -8.63
C ASN A 221 4.75 -15.13 -7.25
N GLY A 222 5.23 -15.72 -6.18
CA GLY A 222 4.66 -15.58 -4.84
C GLY A 222 3.36 -16.40 -4.69
N ARG A 223 3.25 -17.11 -3.61
CA ARG A 223 2.05 -17.88 -3.23
C ARG A 223 2.05 -18.10 -1.72
N THR A 224 0.89 -18.29 -1.16
CA THR A 224 0.74 -18.61 0.26
C THR A 224 0.52 -20.10 0.43
N LEU A 225 1.30 -20.67 1.34
CA LEU A 225 1.21 -22.06 1.73
C LEU A 225 0.68 -22.16 3.15
N CYS A 226 0.06 -23.31 3.45
CA CYS A 226 -0.28 -23.69 4.80
C CYS A 226 0.32 -25.06 5.09
N SER A 227 1.06 -25.15 6.19
CA SER A 227 1.58 -26.41 6.73
C SER A 227 0.85 -26.72 8.02
N ARG A 228 0.42 -27.98 8.25
CA ARG A 228 -0.26 -28.37 9.47
C ARG A 228 0.33 -29.60 10.12
N SER A 229 0.25 -29.69 11.45
CA SER A 229 0.69 -30.83 12.26
C SER A 229 -0.08 -30.89 13.58
N LYS A 230 -0.20 -32.10 14.15
CA LYS A 230 -0.70 -32.28 15.53
C LYS A 230 0.35 -31.99 16.59
N ASN A 231 1.60 -31.89 16.20
CA ASN A 231 2.72 -31.63 17.08
C ASN A 231 3.55 -30.47 16.54
N ILE A 232 3.91 -29.49 17.39
CA ILE A 232 4.69 -28.32 16.97
C ILE A 232 6.03 -28.70 16.32
N TRP A 233 6.58 -29.85 16.71
CA TRP A 233 7.83 -30.40 16.16
C TRP A 233 7.64 -31.20 14.86
N GLY A 234 6.40 -31.27 14.34
CA GLY A 234 6.05 -32.03 13.13
C GLY A 234 5.74 -33.51 13.37
N PRO A 235 5.65 -34.31 12.29
CA PRO A 235 5.84 -33.89 10.90
C PRO A 235 4.71 -32.99 10.38
N TYR A 236 5.05 -32.09 9.46
CA TYR A 236 4.12 -31.20 8.82
C TYR A 236 3.70 -31.69 7.43
N GLU A 237 2.43 -31.54 7.13
CA GLU A 237 1.83 -31.69 5.81
C GLU A 237 1.60 -30.29 5.24
N THR A 238 1.98 -30.04 3.98
CA THR A 238 1.95 -28.69 3.37
C THR A 238 1.14 -28.69 2.07
N ILE A 239 0.28 -27.69 1.90
CA ILE A 239 -0.41 -27.40 0.65
C ILE A 239 -0.30 -25.91 0.31
N THR A 240 -0.51 -25.57 -0.97
CA THR A 240 -0.72 -24.18 -1.42
C THR A 240 -2.18 -23.81 -1.23
N ILE A 241 -2.46 -22.68 -0.57
CA ILE A 241 -3.82 -22.20 -0.28
C ILE A 241 -4.25 -21.03 -1.19
N THR A 242 -3.35 -20.53 -2.04
CA THR A 242 -3.60 -19.54 -3.08
C THR A 242 -3.49 -20.16 -4.46
N ALA A 243 -4.18 -19.57 -5.45
CA ALA A 243 -3.97 -19.88 -6.87
C ALA A 243 -2.74 -19.13 -7.41
N ASP A 244 -2.36 -19.41 -8.65
CA ASP A 244 -1.23 -18.75 -9.32
C ASP A 244 -1.52 -17.27 -9.61
N GLU A 245 -2.79 -16.91 -9.81
CA GLU A 245 -3.26 -15.54 -9.87
C GLU A 245 -4.31 -15.32 -8.78
N THR A 246 -4.06 -14.41 -7.85
CA THR A 246 -4.95 -14.21 -6.70
C THR A 246 -5.81 -12.98 -6.80
N PHE A 247 -5.34 -11.94 -7.49
CA PHE A 247 -6.03 -10.66 -7.52
C PHE A 247 -6.08 -10.01 -8.90
N GLY A 248 -5.04 -10.18 -9.73
CA GLY A 248 -5.01 -9.87 -11.14
C GLY A 248 -5.14 -8.40 -11.54
N TYR A 249 -4.83 -7.45 -10.68
CA TYR A 249 -5.00 -6.04 -11.01
C TYR A 249 -3.74 -5.38 -11.56
N HIS A 250 -2.59 -5.64 -11.01
CA HIS A 250 -1.31 -5.18 -11.54
C HIS A 250 -0.35 -6.35 -11.67
N ALA A 251 0.42 -6.33 -12.73
CA ALA A 251 1.63 -7.14 -12.82
C ALA A 251 2.70 -6.51 -11.92
N ALA A 252 2.46 -6.53 -10.63
CA ALA A 252 3.41 -6.04 -9.68
C ALA A 252 4.39 -7.15 -9.33
N SER A 253 5.07 -7.72 -10.30
CA SER A 253 6.32 -8.33 -9.92
C SER A 253 7.18 -7.21 -9.38
N LEU A 254 7.81 -7.41 -8.23
CA LEU A 254 9.02 -6.67 -7.88
C LEU A 254 9.86 -6.72 -9.14
N THR A 255 9.98 -5.59 -9.84
CA THR A 255 10.82 -5.53 -11.02
C THR A 255 12.22 -5.66 -10.48
N GLN A 256 12.69 -6.90 -10.41
CA GLN A 256 14.02 -7.19 -9.91
C GLN A 256 14.98 -6.70 -10.97
N VAL A 257 15.44 -5.47 -10.77
CA VAL A 257 16.67 -5.05 -11.43
C VAL A 257 17.74 -6.04 -10.98
N PRO A 258 18.48 -6.68 -11.89
CA PRO A 258 19.59 -7.54 -11.54
C PRO A 258 20.46 -6.90 -10.46
N GLN A 259 20.91 -7.67 -9.48
CA GLN A 259 21.58 -7.13 -8.30
C GLN A 259 22.84 -6.31 -8.62
N ASP A 260 23.51 -6.60 -9.72
CA ASP A 260 24.65 -5.88 -10.27
C ASP A 260 24.26 -4.59 -11.03
N GLU A 261 23.00 -4.46 -11.44
CA GLU A 261 22.43 -3.27 -12.10
C GLU A 261 21.66 -2.39 -11.13
N GLN A 262 21.49 -2.80 -9.86
CA GLN A 262 20.77 -2.02 -8.87
C GLN A 262 21.53 -0.74 -8.52
N TYR A 263 20.78 0.35 -8.41
CA TYR A 263 21.32 1.61 -7.96
C TYR A 263 21.89 1.47 -6.54
N ARG A 264 23.15 1.90 -6.35
CA ARG A 264 23.76 1.91 -5.03
C ARG A 264 23.70 3.31 -4.46
N ILE A 265 23.15 3.43 -3.27
CA ILE A 265 23.11 4.69 -2.52
C ILE A 265 24.55 5.18 -2.32
N GLY A 266 24.81 6.45 -2.68
CA GLY A 266 26.14 7.06 -2.57
C GLY A 266 27.12 6.75 -3.69
N HIS A 267 26.71 6.06 -4.75
CA HIS A 267 27.55 5.85 -5.92
C HIS A 267 27.37 7.01 -6.91
N ASP A 268 28.44 7.79 -7.14
CA ASP A 268 28.45 8.81 -8.17
C ASP A 268 28.51 8.18 -9.56
N GLY A 269 27.60 8.59 -10.45
CA GLY A 269 27.68 8.40 -11.86
C GLY A 269 27.26 7.02 -12.41
N THR A 270 26.72 6.13 -11.61
CA THR A 270 26.14 4.89 -12.15
C THR A 270 24.79 5.21 -12.77
N LYS A 271 24.70 5.09 -14.10
CA LYS A 271 23.42 5.17 -14.80
C LYS A 271 22.60 3.95 -14.41
N PHE A 272 21.41 4.21 -13.93
CA PHE A 272 20.49 3.20 -13.48
C PHE A 272 19.39 3.02 -14.52
N GLY A 273 19.24 1.80 -15.03
CA GLY A 273 18.10 1.43 -15.85
C GLY A 273 16.90 1.18 -14.96
N ILE A 274 15.82 1.97 -15.08
CA ILE A 274 14.52 1.57 -14.56
C ILE A 274 13.93 0.67 -15.63
N PRO A 275 13.66 -0.62 -15.33
CA PRO A 275 13.05 -1.52 -16.31
C PRO A 275 11.69 -0.94 -16.70
N GLU A 276 11.38 -0.94 -17.99
CA GLU A 276 10.02 -0.68 -18.43
C GLU A 276 9.11 -1.76 -17.84
N VAL A 277 7.99 -1.34 -17.25
CA VAL A 277 6.96 -2.27 -16.82
C VAL A 277 6.44 -2.98 -18.06
N ASP A 278 6.69 -4.28 -18.17
CA ASP A 278 6.12 -5.09 -19.23
C ASP A 278 4.59 -5.20 -18.99
N LYS A 279 3.84 -4.33 -19.66
CA LYS A 279 2.37 -4.30 -19.60
C LYS A 279 1.74 -5.58 -20.15
N ASP A 280 2.48 -6.35 -20.90
CA ASP A 280 2.09 -7.64 -21.47
C ASP A 280 2.59 -8.83 -20.63
N ALA A 281 3.29 -8.58 -19.53
CA ALA A 281 3.74 -9.63 -18.64
C ALA A 281 2.56 -10.47 -18.16
N THR A 282 2.74 -11.77 -18.16
CA THR A 282 1.78 -12.72 -17.60
C THR A 282 1.88 -12.84 -16.08
N ALA A 283 2.79 -12.11 -15.47
CA ALA A 283 2.94 -12.09 -14.02
C ALA A 283 1.67 -11.57 -13.37
N CYS A 284 1.09 -12.37 -12.50
CA CYS A 284 -0.09 -12.01 -11.73
C CYS A 284 0.33 -11.39 -10.42
N THR A 285 -0.47 -10.45 -9.94
CA THR A 285 -0.34 -9.97 -8.58
C THR A 285 -0.81 -11.06 -7.64
N ASN A 286 0.10 -11.64 -6.91
CA ASN A 286 -0.19 -12.64 -5.91
C ASN A 286 -0.27 -12.01 -4.53
N ILE A 287 -1.15 -12.56 -3.73
CA ILE A 287 -1.32 -12.20 -2.33
C ILE A 287 -0.51 -13.19 -1.51
N HIS A 288 0.40 -12.70 -0.70
CA HIS A 288 1.29 -13.53 0.09
C HIS A 288 1.70 -12.80 1.38
N GLN A 289 2.37 -13.48 2.27
CA GLN A 289 2.91 -13.00 3.55
C GLN A 289 1.92 -12.15 4.37
N GLY A 290 1.50 -12.72 5.46
CA GLY A 290 0.56 -12.13 6.40
C GLY A 290 -0.21 -13.20 7.16
N GLY A 291 -1.11 -12.78 8.01
CA GLY A 291 -1.79 -13.65 8.95
C GLY A 291 -3.25 -13.93 8.62
N ILE A 292 -3.83 -14.85 9.37
CA ILE A 292 -5.26 -15.16 9.35
C ILE A 292 -5.89 -14.85 10.71
N VAL A 293 -7.17 -14.51 10.73
CA VAL A 293 -7.92 -14.18 11.94
C VAL A 293 -9.37 -14.60 11.84
N GLU A 294 -9.95 -15.03 12.94
CA GLU A 294 -11.38 -15.31 13.06
C GLU A 294 -12.12 -14.08 13.55
N ASP A 295 -13.22 -13.71 12.90
CA ASP A 295 -14.10 -12.65 13.37
C ASP A 295 -15.08 -13.13 14.46
N GLN A 296 -15.94 -12.23 14.97
CA GLN A 296 -16.90 -12.55 16.02
C GLN A 296 -17.99 -13.50 15.56
N SER A 297 -18.22 -13.63 14.26
CA SER A 297 -19.20 -14.56 13.68
C SER A 297 -18.65 -15.97 13.48
N GLY A 298 -17.35 -16.18 13.66
CA GLY A 298 -16.65 -17.43 13.36
C GLY A 298 -16.18 -17.55 11.92
N GLN A 299 -16.30 -16.47 11.11
CA GLN A 299 -15.73 -16.42 9.78
C GLN A 299 -14.25 -16.08 9.86
N TRP A 300 -13.44 -16.79 9.11
CA TRP A 300 -12.00 -16.56 9.00
C TRP A 300 -11.66 -15.62 7.85
N TRP A 301 -10.66 -14.80 8.09
CA TRP A 301 -10.17 -13.79 7.15
C TRP A 301 -8.65 -13.84 7.06
N ALA A 302 -8.12 -13.58 5.89
CA ALA A 302 -6.69 -13.39 5.66
C ALA A 302 -6.39 -11.92 5.41
N LEU A 303 -5.37 -11.40 6.10
CA LEU A 303 -4.76 -10.11 5.81
C LEU A 303 -3.36 -10.39 5.28
N LEU A 304 -3.22 -10.32 3.98
CA LEU A 304 -2.00 -10.65 3.26
C LEU A 304 -1.53 -9.44 2.46
N MET A 305 -0.21 -9.28 2.33
CA MET A 305 0.32 -8.22 1.49
C MET A 305 0.32 -8.62 0.01
N MET A 306 0.44 -7.61 -0.81
CA MET A 306 0.55 -7.67 -2.25
C MET A 306 1.61 -6.66 -2.69
N ASP A 307 2.57 -7.09 -3.51
CA ASP A 307 3.54 -6.17 -4.11
C ASP A 307 2.82 -5.26 -5.12
N PHE A 308 3.00 -3.95 -4.98
CA PHE A 308 2.27 -2.94 -5.75
C PHE A 308 3.22 -1.86 -6.31
N HIS A 309 4.26 -2.29 -6.97
CA HIS A 309 5.30 -1.46 -7.63
C HIS A 309 5.79 -0.29 -6.75
N SER A 310 5.72 0.93 -7.29
CA SER A 310 6.21 2.13 -6.63
C SER A 310 5.48 2.49 -5.33
N ILE A 311 4.28 1.98 -5.12
CA ILE A 311 3.59 2.09 -3.81
C ILE A 311 4.33 1.28 -2.74
N GLY A 312 4.96 0.18 -3.13
CA GLY A 312 5.49 -0.82 -2.23
C GLY A 312 4.48 -1.95 -1.99
N ARG A 313 4.34 -2.41 -0.78
CA ARG A 313 3.48 -3.52 -0.42
C ARG A 313 2.20 -3.03 0.22
N THR A 314 1.06 -3.41 -0.35
CA THR A 314 -0.27 -3.06 0.16
C THR A 314 -0.91 -4.26 0.84
N VAL A 315 -1.90 -4.03 1.71
CA VAL A 315 -2.61 -5.10 2.42
C VAL A 315 -3.97 -5.35 1.77
N THR A 316 -4.29 -6.63 1.62
CA THR A 316 -5.60 -7.11 1.15
C THR A 316 -6.32 -7.85 2.26
N LEU A 317 -7.65 -7.73 2.28
CA LEU A 317 -8.54 -8.56 3.09
C LEU A 317 -9.22 -9.58 2.19
N ALA A 318 -9.15 -10.86 2.56
CA ALA A 318 -9.79 -11.94 1.82
C ALA A 318 -10.51 -12.89 2.77
N PRO A 319 -11.72 -13.38 2.40
CA PRO A 319 -12.36 -14.44 3.16
C PRO A 319 -11.55 -15.74 3.06
N ILE A 320 -11.61 -16.55 4.11
CA ILE A 320 -11.07 -17.91 4.18
C ILE A 320 -12.22 -18.90 4.17
N THR A 321 -12.12 -19.90 3.32
CA THR A 321 -13.03 -21.05 3.29
C THR A 321 -12.30 -22.27 3.82
N TRP A 322 -12.76 -22.83 4.94
CA TRP A 322 -12.22 -24.09 5.47
C TRP A 322 -12.68 -25.26 4.63
N LYS A 323 -11.73 -25.99 4.01
CA LYS A 323 -12.00 -27.18 3.20
C LYS A 323 -11.05 -28.31 3.58
N ASP A 324 -11.60 -29.46 3.95
CA ASP A 324 -10.83 -30.63 4.39
C ASP A 324 -9.82 -30.32 5.51
N GLY A 325 -10.18 -29.36 6.39
CA GLY A 325 -9.33 -28.88 7.47
C GLY A 325 -8.17 -27.97 7.02
N TRP A 326 -8.26 -27.36 5.83
CA TRP A 326 -7.32 -26.39 5.32
C TRP A 326 -7.97 -25.00 5.16
N PRO A 327 -7.28 -23.93 5.55
CA PRO A 327 -7.78 -22.55 5.40
C PRO A 327 -7.53 -22.04 3.97
N MET A 328 -8.35 -22.47 3.02
CA MET A 328 -8.21 -22.02 1.62
C MET A 328 -8.58 -20.55 1.48
N LEU A 329 -7.73 -19.76 0.80
CA LEU A 329 -8.07 -18.38 0.47
C LEU A 329 -9.30 -18.32 -0.43
N GLY A 330 -10.16 -17.31 -0.25
CA GLY A 330 -11.28 -17.02 -1.15
C GLY A 330 -12.56 -17.78 -0.84
N LEU A 331 -13.46 -17.78 -1.81
CA LEU A 331 -14.84 -18.24 -1.69
C LEU A 331 -15.02 -19.62 -2.31
N GLU A 332 -15.94 -20.43 -1.78
CA GLU A 332 -16.32 -21.71 -2.39
C GLU A 332 -16.70 -21.51 -3.87
N GLY A 333 -16.19 -22.36 -4.75
CA GLY A 333 -16.34 -22.22 -6.20
C GLY A 333 -15.24 -21.42 -6.90
N ASN A 334 -14.44 -20.64 -6.14
CA ASN A 334 -13.28 -19.87 -6.66
C ASN A 334 -12.15 -19.78 -5.63
N LEU A 335 -11.82 -20.92 -5.02
CA LEU A 335 -10.77 -20.99 -3.99
C LEU A 335 -9.41 -20.58 -4.53
N GLY A 336 -8.59 -20.04 -3.63
CA GLY A 336 -7.25 -19.55 -3.93
C GLY A 336 -7.22 -18.08 -4.37
N ARG A 337 -8.35 -17.39 -4.49
CA ARG A 337 -8.46 -16.04 -5.04
C ARG A 337 -9.21 -15.10 -4.10
N ALA A 338 -8.67 -13.90 -3.87
CA ALA A 338 -9.35 -12.87 -3.13
C ALA A 338 -10.29 -12.08 -4.06
N PRO A 339 -11.55 -11.88 -3.68
CA PRO A 339 -12.40 -10.93 -4.39
C PRO A 339 -11.86 -9.51 -4.18
N ARG A 340 -11.88 -8.69 -5.23
CA ARG A 340 -11.50 -7.27 -5.08
C ARG A 340 -12.54 -6.52 -4.25
N THR A 341 -13.81 -6.73 -4.53
CA THR A 341 -14.93 -6.19 -3.73
C THR A 341 -15.72 -7.33 -3.11
N TRP A 342 -15.93 -7.27 -1.80
CA TRP A 342 -16.71 -8.25 -1.07
C TRP A 342 -17.48 -7.63 0.08
N ARG A 343 -18.36 -8.42 0.71
CA ARG A 343 -19.09 -8.04 1.92
C ARG A 343 -18.12 -7.84 3.07
N LYS A 344 -18.35 -6.81 3.86
CA LYS A 344 -17.58 -6.59 5.10
C LYS A 344 -17.78 -7.74 6.08
N PRO A 345 -16.80 -8.02 6.96
CA PRO A 345 -16.98 -8.93 8.07
C PRO A 345 -18.21 -8.60 8.90
N ASP A 346 -18.99 -9.61 9.30
CA ASP A 346 -20.15 -9.43 10.19
C ASP A 346 -19.71 -9.51 11.66
N VAL A 347 -19.06 -8.48 12.12
CA VAL A 347 -18.46 -8.43 13.45
C VAL A 347 -19.46 -8.30 14.59
N TRP A 348 -20.77 -8.08 14.29
CA TRP A 348 -21.80 -7.84 15.29
C TRP A 348 -23.00 -8.80 15.23
N GLY A 349 -22.95 -9.83 14.42
CA GLY A 349 -23.99 -10.88 14.34
C GLY A 349 -25.36 -10.41 13.80
N ASN A 350 -25.43 -9.28 13.14
CA ASN A 350 -26.68 -8.68 12.67
C ASN A 350 -26.96 -8.89 11.17
N GLY A 351 -26.47 -9.97 10.58
CA GLY A 351 -26.89 -10.46 9.25
C GLY A 351 -27.03 -9.38 8.17
N GLY A 352 -26.08 -8.50 8.02
CA GLY A 352 -25.98 -7.56 6.89
C GLY A 352 -27.10 -6.50 6.77
N ALA A 353 -27.98 -6.39 7.74
CA ALA A 353 -29.06 -5.42 7.72
C ALA A 353 -28.71 -4.19 8.57
N GLY A 354 -28.12 -3.20 7.91
CA GLY A 354 -28.06 -1.83 8.41
C GLY A 354 -27.15 -1.63 9.62
N VAL A 355 -26.00 -1.12 9.37
CA VAL A 355 -25.06 -0.58 10.36
C VAL A 355 -25.76 0.43 11.26
N ARG A 356 -26.43 -0.04 12.30
CA ARG A 356 -26.79 0.79 13.44
C ARG A 356 -25.66 0.67 14.46
N GLY A 357 -24.71 1.58 14.45
CA GLY A 357 -23.72 1.65 15.51
C GLY A 357 -22.40 2.31 15.19
N TYR A 358 -22.09 2.57 13.93
CA TYR A 358 -20.87 3.31 13.56
C TYR A 358 -21.02 4.84 13.60
N GLU A 359 -22.18 5.37 13.97
CA GLU A 359 -22.39 6.83 14.05
C GLU A 359 -21.53 7.55 15.10
N ASN A 360 -20.73 6.83 15.91
CA ASN A 360 -19.89 7.43 16.96
C ASN A 360 -18.43 6.92 17.02
N THR A 361 -17.98 6.08 16.09
CA THR A 361 -16.54 5.82 15.93
C THR A 361 -16.13 6.41 14.60
N SER A 362 -15.81 7.70 14.58
CA SER A 362 -15.13 8.32 13.44
C SER A 362 -13.73 7.74 13.36
N PHE A 363 -13.57 6.60 12.69
CA PHE A 363 -12.30 6.24 12.12
C PHE A 363 -12.03 7.25 11.00
N ALA A 364 -11.36 8.33 11.36
CA ALA A 364 -10.90 9.26 10.35
C ALA A 364 -9.88 8.48 9.51
N PRO A 365 -10.07 8.37 8.19
CA PRO A 365 -8.99 7.94 7.33
C PRO A 365 -7.77 8.80 7.66
N TYR A 366 -6.56 8.30 7.42
CA TYR A 366 -5.33 9.07 7.67
C TYR A 366 -5.49 10.48 7.11
N ASP A 367 -5.51 11.49 7.97
CA ASP A 367 -5.40 12.88 7.55
C ASP A 367 -3.94 13.11 7.13
N ARG A 368 -3.70 13.00 5.82
CA ARG A 368 -2.39 13.10 5.21
C ARG A 368 -1.92 14.52 5.04
N SER A 369 -2.86 15.47 5.03
CA SER A 369 -2.55 16.89 4.95
C SER A 369 -2.16 17.43 6.32
N ASP A 370 -1.24 18.40 6.35
CA ASP A 370 -0.72 18.96 7.59
C ASP A 370 -0.36 20.43 7.41
N ASP A 371 -0.96 21.31 8.24
CA ASP A 371 -0.65 22.72 8.33
C ASP A 371 0.39 23.02 9.41
N PHE A 372 0.91 22.00 10.07
CA PHE A 372 1.87 22.07 11.17
C PHE A 372 1.41 22.98 12.34
N GLU A 373 0.12 23.35 12.39
CA GLU A 373 -0.49 24.08 13.50
C GLU A 373 -0.96 23.12 14.58
N TYR A 374 -0.11 22.80 15.54
CA TYR A 374 -0.47 21.97 16.67
C TYR A 374 -0.99 22.80 17.82
N SER A 375 -2.30 22.75 18.05
CA SER A 375 -2.90 23.33 19.27
C SER A 375 -2.51 22.49 20.49
N ARG A 376 -2.23 23.12 21.62
CA ARG A 376 -1.92 22.47 22.91
C ARG A 376 -3.04 21.56 23.44
N THR A 377 -4.14 21.42 22.74
CA THR A 377 -5.33 20.63 23.11
C THR A 377 -5.45 19.29 22.41
N SER A 378 -4.63 19.00 21.39
CA SER A 378 -4.56 17.66 20.81
C SER A 378 -3.82 16.74 21.78
N VAL A 379 -4.49 15.69 22.25
CA VAL A 379 -3.88 14.65 23.10
C VAL A 379 -2.70 14.05 22.31
N PRO A 380 -1.46 14.10 22.84
CA PRO A 380 -0.33 13.49 22.17
C PRO A 380 -0.59 12.00 22.00
N SER A 381 -0.42 11.46 20.81
CA SER A 381 -0.45 10.01 20.57
C SER A 381 0.72 9.28 21.26
N HIS A 382 1.69 10.03 21.82
CA HIS A 382 2.80 9.50 22.61
C HIS A 382 3.10 10.34 23.85
N PRO A 383 3.25 9.72 25.05
CA PRO A 383 3.41 10.44 26.31
C PRO A 383 4.80 11.05 26.55
N ARG A 384 5.77 10.97 25.64
CA ARG A 384 7.18 11.28 25.95
C ARG A 384 7.70 12.66 25.53
N THR A 385 6.99 13.44 24.71
CA THR A 385 7.46 14.81 24.37
C THR A 385 6.29 15.79 24.22
N PRO A 386 5.93 16.53 25.26
CA PRO A 386 4.74 17.40 25.25
C PRO A 386 4.78 18.58 24.27
N ASP A 387 5.93 18.92 23.70
CA ASP A 387 6.13 20.15 22.92
C ASP A 387 6.49 19.95 21.43
N LYS A 388 6.60 18.71 20.92
CA LYS A 388 7.02 18.42 19.53
C LYS A 388 6.34 17.16 18.98
N SER A 389 5.03 17.16 18.81
CA SER A 389 4.35 16.00 18.21
C SER A 389 3.99 16.26 16.76
N LEU A 390 4.63 15.55 15.83
CA LEU A 390 4.17 15.43 14.44
C LEU A 390 2.96 14.48 14.38
N LYS A 391 2.09 14.64 13.37
CA LYS A 391 1.01 13.66 13.13
C LYS A 391 1.59 12.26 12.94
N PRO A 392 0.90 11.18 13.36
CA PRO A 392 1.42 9.81 13.28
C PRO A 392 1.76 9.33 11.86
N ILE A 393 1.26 10.00 10.84
CA ILE A 393 1.58 9.69 9.45
C ILE A 393 3.03 10.05 9.06
N TRP A 394 3.68 10.95 9.80
CA TRP A 394 5.03 11.37 9.52
C TRP A 394 6.08 10.43 10.12
N GLN A 395 7.10 10.15 9.34
CA GLN A 395 8.27 9.39 9.77
C GLN A 395 9.57 10.05 9.27
N TRP A 396 10.56 10.08 10.14
CA TRP A 396 11.91 10.51 9.75
C TRP A 396 12.60 9.40 8.95
N ASN A 397 13.37 9.80 7.95
CA ASN A 397 14.14 8.90 7.09
C ASN A 397 15.39 8.33 7.77
N HIS A 398 15.54 8.21 8.98
CA HIS A 398 16.52 7.73 9.94
C HIS A 398 16.34 8.53 11.23
N ASN A 399 17.08 8.18 12.28
CA ASN A 399 17.01 8.93 13.53
C ASN A 399 17.30 10.43 13.33
N PRO A 400 16.38 11.32 13.69
CA PRO A 400 16.61 12.76 13.54
C PRO A 400 17.57 13.31 14.60
N ASP A 401 18.18 14.42 14.30
CA ASP A 401 18.83 15.29 15.27
C ASP A 401 17.81 16.34 15.75
N ASP A 402 17.32 16.18 16.99
CA ASP A 402 16.23 16.99 17.54
C ASP A 402 16.61 18.48 17.72
N LYS A 403 17.89 18.81 17.67
CA LYS A 403 18.37 20.20 17.73
C LYS A 403 18.26 20.89 16.37
N MET A 404 18.07 20.10 15.31
CA MET A 404 18.13 20.58 13.94
C MET A 404 16.76 20.68 13.26
N TRP A 405 15.67 20.53 14.03
CA TRP A 405 14.31 20.77 13.55
C TRP A 405 13.42 21.35 14.65
N SER A 406 12.33 21.98 14.25
CA SER A 406 11.32 22.48 15.21
C SER A 406 9.99 22.74 14.51
N LEU A 407 8.90 22.66 15.30
CA LEU A 407 7.60 23.22 14.95
C LEU A 407 7.52 24.62 15.56
N LYS A 408 7.40 25.64 14.73
CA LYS A 408 7.41 27.03 15.20
C LYS A 408 6.48 27.90 14.35
N ASN A 409 5.56 28.58 15.00
CA ASN A 409 4.58 29.48 14.36
C ASN A 409 3.78 28.78 13.24
N GLY A 410 3.28 27.58 13.49
CA GLY A 410 2.53 26.80 12.52
C GLY A 410 3.38 26.31 11.33
N ARG A 411 4.68 26.11 11.50
CA ARG A 411 5.58 25.64 10.42
C ARG A 411 6.56 24.62 10.91
N LEU A 412 6.85 23.64 10.04
CA LEU A 412 8.00 22.77 10.20
C LEU A 412 9.27 23.53 9.76
N ARG A 413 10.21 23.71 10.66
CA ARG A 413 11.55 24.24 10.36
C ARG A 413 12.56 23.12 10.34
N LEU A 414 13.33 23.02 9.25
CA LEU A 414 14.47 22.14 9.09
C LEU A 414 15.74 23.00 8.98
N ASN A 415 16.68 22.83 9.92
CA ASN A 415 17.99 23.44 9.84
C ASN A 415 18.88 22.59 8.91
N THR A 416 19.60 23.26 8.01
CA THR A 416 20.41 22.56 7.02
C THR A 416 21.69 22.02 7.64
N MET A 417 21.95 20.76 7.38
CA MET A 417 23.17 20.03 7.74
C MET A 417 23.96 19.66 6.47
N PRO A 418 25.26 19.33 6.57
CA PRO A 418 26.04 18.91 5.43
C PRO A 418 25.48 17.64 4.77
N ALA A 419 25.28 17.68 3.44
CA ALA A 419 25.03 16.52 2.60
C ALA A 419 25.28 16.86 1.13
N GLU A 420 25.73 15.90 0.35
CA GLU A 420 25.95 16.06 -1.09
C GLU A 420 24.64 15.92 -1.88
N GLN A 421 23.72 15.09 -1.39
CA GLN A 421 22.46 14.77 -2.06
C GLN A 421 21.38 14.36 -1.04
N LEU A 422 20.12 14.26 -1.52
CA LEU A 422 18.97 13.96 -0.70
C LEU A 422 19.11 12.67 0.12
N MET A 423 19.67 11.61 -0.45
CA MET A 423 19.79 10.31 0.24
C MET A 423 20.73 10.36 1.45
N TRP A 424 21.60 11.40 1.57
CA TRP A 424 22.45 11.66 2.72
C TRP A 424 21.93 12.81 3.61
N ALA A 425 20.79 13.41 3.24
CA ALA A 425 20.22 14.52 3.99
C ALA A 425 19.59 14.04 5.29
N ARG A 426 20.22 14.39 6.41
CA ARG A 426 19.69 14.13 7.75
C ARG A 426 18.45 15.00 8.02
N ASN A 427 17.58 14.53 8.91
CA ASN A 427 16.31 15.18 9.23
C ASN A 427 15.41 15.39 7.99
N THR A 428 15.40 14.42 7.09
CA THR A 428 14.38 14.35 6.04
C THR A 428 13.10 13.75 6.61
N LEU A 429 12.04 14.54 6.62
CA LEU A 429 10.72 14.11 7.11
C LEU A 429 9.91 13.52 5.97
N THR A 430 9.40 12.32 6.13
CA THR A 430 8.75 11.59 5.05
C THR A 430 7.33 11.17 5.39
N GLN A 431 6.53 11.01 4.34
CA GLN A 431 5.19 10.42 4.39
C GLN A 431 5.05 9.45 3.21
N ARG A 432 4.44 8.26 3.42
CA ARG A 432 4.14 7.32 2.35
C ARG A 432 3.24 7.97 1.30
N VAL A 433 3.51 7.72 0.03
CA VAL A 433 2.61 8.14 -1.05
C VAL A 433 1.29 7.37 -0.96
N ILE A 434 0.24 7.91 -1.55
CA ILE A 434 -1.08 7.24 -1.62
C ILE A 434 -1.50 7.11 -3.08
N GLY A 435 -1.90 5.90 -3.46
CA GLY A 435 -2.46 5.60 -4.78
C GLY A 435 -4.00 5.63 -4.81
N PRO A 436 -4.58 5.36 -5.99
CA PRO A 436 -3.88 5.13 -7.27
C PRO A 436 -3.21 6.37 -7.84
N THR A 437 -3.76 7.56 -7.57
CA THR A 437 -3.19 8.86 -7.95
C THR A 437 -3.28 9.84 -6.80
N SER A 438 -2.28 10.66 -6.62
CA SER A 438 -2.35 11.78 -5.67
C SER A 438 -1.62 13.02 -6.15
N VAL A 439 -2.05 14.17 -5.64
CA VAL A 439 -1.42 15.47 -5.88
C VAL A 439 -1.00 16.04 -4.54
N THR A 440 0.30 16.08 -4.30
CA THR A 440 0.88 16.58 -3.05
C THR A 440 1.46 17.96 -3.28
N THR A 441 1.09 18.92 -2.44
CA THR A 441 1.59 20.31 -2.51
C THR A 441 2.10 20.76 -1.16
N VAL A 442 3.16 21.57 -1.15
CA VAL A 442 3.71 22.17 0.06
C VAL A 442 4.16 23.61 -0.20
N GLU A 443 4.02 24.46 0.79
CA GLU A 443 4.62 25.78 0.83
C GLU A 443 6.05 25.69 1.36
N LEU A 444 7.02 26.20 0.62
CA LEU A 444 8.41 26.30 1.03
C LEU A 444 8.78 27.79 1.27
N TYR A 445 9.27 28.09 2.47
CA TYR A 445 9.76 29.40 2.86
C TYR A 445 11.29 29.40 2.90
N THR A 446 11.90 30.27 2.11
CA THR A 446 13.36 30.26 1.83
C THR A 446 14.15 31.34 2.54
N LYS A 447 13.50 32.26 3.28
CA LYS A 447 14.11 33.42 3.93
C LYS A 447 15.31 33.07 4.83
N GLY A 448 15.26 31.89 5.48
CA GLY A 448 16.30 31.40 6.38
C GLY A 448 17.46 30.69 5.72
N MET A 449 17.39 30.41 4.42
CA MET A 449 18.43 29.68 3.69
C MET A 449 19.70 30.51 3.54
N LYS A 450 20.84 29.83 3.53
CA LYS A 450 22.18 30.41 3.31
C LYS A 450 22.84 29.78 2.08
N ASP A 451 23.97 30.36 1.68
CA ASP A 451 24.75 29.87 0.54
C ASP A 451 25.10 28.37 0.62
N GLY A 452 24.73 27.62 -0.39
CA GLY A 452 24.86 26.17 -0.49
C GLY A 452 23.66 25.39 0.07
N ASP A 453 22.63 26.06 0.62
CA ASP A 453 21.44 25.36 1.09
C ASP A 453 20.56 24.91 -0.07
N VAL A 454 20.02 23.70 0.08
CA VAL A 454 19.05 23.05 -0.80
C VAL A 454 17.88 22.61 0.05
N ALA A 455 16.66 22.97 -0.34
CA ALA A 455 15.45 22.55 0.37
C ALA A 455 14.28 22.36 -0.60
N GLY A 456 13.40 21.41 -0.32
CA GLY A 456 12.29 21.14 -1.23
C GLY A 456 11.39 19.98 -0.85
N LEU A 457 10.61 19.56 -1.86
CA LEU A 457 9.74 18.40 -1.86
C LEU A 457 10.39 17.31 -2.73
N GLY A 458 10.66 16.16 -2.13
CA GLY A 458 11.24 15.01 -2.82
C GLY A 458 10.30 13.82 -2.88
N ASN A 459 10.69 12.85 -3.70
CA ASN A 459 10.26 11.48 -3.65
C ASN A 459 11.47 10.63 -3.25
N ILE A 460 11.45 10.12 -2.01
CA ILE A 460 12.43 9.13 -1.58
C ILE A 460 11.97 7.76 -2.02
N ASN A 461 12.77 7.21 -2.84
CA ASN A 461 12.87 5.82 -3.26
C ASN A 461 14.28 5.65 -3.82
N VAL A 462 14.61 4.53 -4.40
CA VAL A 462 15.86 4.34 -5.15
C VAL A 462 15.50 4.00 -6.61
N PRO A 463 15.78 4.90 -7.55
CA PRO A 463 16.39 6.23 -7.43
C PRO A 463 15.45 7.31 -6.88
N CYS A 464 16.01 8.32 -6.22
CA CYS A 464 15.23 9.44 -5.72
C CYS A 464 15.10 10.57 -6.74
N SER A 465 14.17 11.49 -6.48
CA SER A 465 14.02 12.74 -7.23
C SER A 465 13.47 13.85 -6.35
N TRP A 466 13.61 15.11 -6.77
CA TRP A 466 13.05 16.20 -5.99
C TRP A 466 12.89 17.50 -6.82
N ILE A 467 12.03 18.37 -6.33
CA ILE A 467 11.91 19.76 -6.73
C ILE A 467 12.20 20.66 -5.52
N GLY A 468 12.98 21.73 -5.71
CA GLY A 468 13.32 22.59 -4.59
C GLY A 468 14.12 23.82 -4.97
N ILE A 469 14.51 24.58 -3.96
CA ILE A 469 15.32 25.77 -4.10
C ILE A 469 16.76 25.47 -3.72
N VAL A 470 17.68 25.86 -4.59
CA VAL A 470 19.12 25.88 -4.36
C VAL A 470 19.52 27.34 -4.17
N LYS A 471 20.06 27.67 -2.99
CA LYS A 471 20.61 28.99 -2.73
C LYS A 471 22.11 29.03 -3.07
N GLY A 472 22.45 29.76 -4.11
CA GLY A 472 23.83 30.05 -4.49
C GLY A 472 24.44 31.23 -3.72
N GLY A 473 25.71 31.52 -4.01
CA GLY A 473 26.37 32.72 -3.53
C GLY A 473 25.86 33.98 -4.24
N LYS A 474 26.58 35.07 -4.04
CA LYS A 474 26.24 36.36 -4.67
C LYS A 474 26.55 36.32 -6.18
N ALA A 475 25.65 36.88 -7.00
CA ALA A 475 25.86 36.96 -8.43
C ALA A 475 27.12 37.79 -8.78
N LYS A 476 27.97 37.28 -9.67
CA LYS A 476 29.16 38.00 -10.16
C LYS A 476 28.74 39.32 -10.83
N GLY A 477 29.24 40.46 -10.35
CA GLY A 477 28.98 41.76 -10.94
C GLY A 477 27.72 42.48 -10.44
N SER A 478 26.91 41.88 -9.56
CA SER A 478 25.80 42.53 -8.88
C SER A 478 26.24 43.12 -7.53
N LYS A 479 25.58 44.19 -7.07
CA LYS A 479 25.80 44.79 -5.75
C LYS A 479 25.29 43.90 -4.60
N GLY A 480 25.63 42.60 -4.64
CA GLY A 480 25.35 41.66 -3.55
C GLY A 480 24.02 40.95 -3.66
N GLU A 481 23.43 40.83 -4.86
CA GLU A 481 22.21 40.08 -5.08
C GLU A 481 22.40 38.59 -4.82
N GLU A 482 21.52 38.03 -4.03
CA GLU A 482 21.48 36.60 -3.72
C GLU A 482 20.92 35.80 -4.92
N VAL A 483 21.53 34.66 -5.20
CA VAL A 483 21.10 33.79 -6.32
C VAL A 483 20.28 32.65 -5.78
N TYR A 484 19.06 32.53 -6.25
CA TYR A 484 18.18 31.36 -6.02
C TYR A 484 17.92 30.66 -7.33
N THR A 485 17.95 29.35 -7.31
CA THR A 485 17.61 28.50 -8.45
C THR A 485 16.52 27.52 -8.05
N LEU A 486 15.40 27.53 -8.75
CA LEU A 486 14.44 26.45 -8.68
C LEU A 486 14.96 25.29 -9.51
N ARG A 487 15.13 24.15 -8.90
CA ARG A 487 15.71 22.95 -9.49
C ARG A 487 14.76 21.78 -9.37
N CYS A 488 14.61 21.04 -10.48
CA CYS A 488 14.11 19.67 -10.49
C CYS A 488 15.28 18.73 -10.75
N PHE A 489 15.49 17.73 -9.90
CA PHE A 489 16.57 16.76 -9.98
C PHE A 489 16.02 15.35 -10.08
N GLU A 490 16.61 14.54 -10.95
CA GLU A 490 16.33 13.12 -11.13
C GLU A 490 17.62 12.32 -10.96
N GLN A 491 17.68 11.46 -9.95
CA GLN A 491 18.87 10.67 -9.64
C GLN A 491 19.13 9.58 -10.70
N ALA A 492 18.07 8.97 -11.26
CA ALA A 492 18.19 7.90 -12.27
C ALA A 492 19.03 8.28 -13.47
N THR A 493 18.91 9.52 -13.94
CA THR A 493 19.66 10.07 -15.09
C THR A 493 20.75 11.03 -14.66
N ASN A 494 20.79 11.39 -13.37
CA ASN A 494 21.61 12.48 -12.82
C ASN A 494 21.37 13.82 -13.54
N ASP A 495 20.12 14.04 -14.00
CA ASP A 495 19.75 15.25 -14.73
C ASP A 495 19.17 16.32 -13.81
N THR A 496 19.38 17.57 -14.21
CA THR A 496 18.75 18.72 -13.56
C THR A 496 18.05 19.59 -14.57
N THR A 497 16.88 20.13 -14.16
CA THR A 497 16.19 21.21 -14.88
C THR A 497 16.12 22.42 -13.98
N ASP A 498 16.80 23.49 -14.35
CA ASP A 498 17.01 24.69 -13.55
C ASP A 498 16.27 25.90 -14.11
N ILE A 499 15.63 26.66 -13.20
CA ILE A 499 15.10 28.00 -13.48
C ILE A 499 15.78 29.00 -12.53
N PRO A 500 16.62 29.91 -13.05
CA PRO A 500 17.17 30.98 -12.23
C PRO A 500 16.05 31.93 -11.77
N LEU A 501 15.97 32.16 -10.47
CA LEU A 501 15.05 33.13 -9.87
C LEU A 501 15.81 34.44 -9.67
N THR A 502 15.68 35.38 -10.63
CA THR A 502 16.37 36.66 -10.59
C THR A 502 15.62 37.70 -9.72
N SER A 503 16.27 38.78 -9.36
CA SER A 503 15.78 39.84 -8.46
C SER A 503 14.48 40.53 -8.88
N HIS A 504 14.08 40.42 -10.15
CA HIS A 504 12.77 40.91 -10.62
C HIS A 504 11.57 40.10 -10.08
N LEU A 505 11.83 38.98 -9.44
CA LEU A 505 10.86 38.15 -8.72
C LEU A 505 10.86 38.44 -7.21
N SER A 506 11.24 39.66 -6.82
CA SER A 506 11.49 40.11 -5.45
C SER A 506 10.40 39.88 -4.39
N PRO A 507 9.10 39.71 -4.70
CA PRO A 507 8.15 39.18 -3.74
C PRO A 507 8.34 37.68 -3.46
N LEU A 508 9.07 36.95 -4.30
CA LEU A 508 9.22 35.50 -4.33
C LEU A 508 10.33 34.93 -3.47
N THR A 509 11.20 35.76 -2.96
CA THR A 509 12.29 35.29 -2.10
C THR A 509 11.83 34.78 -0.73
N SER A 510 10.54 34.85 -0.44
CA SER A 510 9.99 34.39 0.85
C SER A 510 9.21 33.07 0.77
N LYS A 511 8.49 32.80 -0.32
CA LYS A 511 7.61 31.61 -0.42
C LYS A 511 7.46 31.11 -1.86
N ILE A 512 7.47 29.78 -2.06
CA ILE A 512 7.14 29.09 -3.30
C ILE A 512 6.30 27.85 -2.98
N TYR A 513 5.41 27.48 -3.89
CA TYR A 513 4.61 26.26 -3.80
C TYR A 513 5.24 25.18 -4.67
N LEU A 514 5.53 24.04 -4.08
CA LEU A 514 6.08 22.86 -4.75
C LEU A 514 5.03 21.78 -4.81
N ARG A 515 4.94 21.09 -5.93
CA ARG A 515 3.92 20.07 -6.17
C ARG A 515 4.53 18.81 -6.76
N CYS A 516 4.05 17.64 -6.28
CA CYS A 516 4.27 16.34 -6.87
C CYS A 516 2.92 15.77 -7.34
N ILE A 517 2.86 15.34 -8.59
CA ILE A 517 1.69 14.72 -9.22
C ILE A 517 2.06 13.27 -9.46
N GLY A 518 1.49 12.34 -8.68
CA GLY A 518 1.76 10.91 -8.74
C GLY A 518 0.64 10.16 -9.46
N ASP A 519 1.02 9.27 -10.35
CA ASP A 519 0.17 8.24 -10.98
C ASP A 519 0.84 6.90 -10.71
N TYR A 520 0.48 6.30 -9.57
CA TYR A 520 1.14 5.10 -9.06
C TYR A 520 0.59 3.82 -9.70
N ASP A 521 -0.56 3.88 -10.36
CA ASP A 521 -1.07 2.79 -11.19
C ASP A 521 -0.23 2.62 -12.48
N ASN A 522 0.39 3.70 -12.94
CA ASN A 522 1.27 3.69 -14.11
C ASN A 522 2.75 3.93 -13.73
N ASP A 523 3.09 3.91 -12.45
CA ASP A 523 4.45 4.12 -11.93
C ASP A 523 5.13 5.36 -12.49
N GLN A 524 4.44 6.49 -12.43
CA GLN A 524 4.90 7.76 -12.97
C GLN A 524 4.65 8.91 -12.02
N MET A 525 5.53 9.90 -12.06
CA MET A 525 5.33 11.16 -11.34
C MET A 525 5.83 12.34 -12.14
N GLN A 526 5.33 13.54 -11.80
CA GLN A 526 5.79 14.80 -12.35
C GLN A 526 5.82 15.87 -11.28
N TYR A 527 6.85 16.72 -11.30
CA TYR A 527 6.90 17.90 -10.46
C TYR A 527 6.31 19.12 -11.14
N ALA A 528 5.77 20.01 -10.31
CA ALA A 528 5.30 21.32 -10.70
C ALA A 528 5.58 22.35 -9.59
N TYR A 529 5.50 23.62 -9.93
CA TYR A 529 5.66 24.71 -8.98
C TYR A 529 4.68 25.83 -9.27
N SER A 530 4.40 26.64 -8.28
CA SER A 530 3.65 27.88 -8.41
C SER A 530 4.29 28.98 -7.58
N LEU A 531 4.13 30.21 -8.04
CA LEU A 531 4.60 31.41 -7.38
C LEU A 531 3.49 32.13 -6.60
N ASP A 532 2.25 31.84 -6.94
CA ASP A 532 1.06 32.48 -6.37
C ASP A 532 0.09 31.47 -5.70
N GLY A 533 0.40 30.17 -5.78
CA GLY A 533 -0.43 29.09 -5.27
C GLY A 533 -1.67 28.77 -6.13
N LYS A 534 -1.81 29.41 -7.29
CA LYS A 534 -2.98 29.26 -8.19
C LYS A 534 -2.61 28.60 -9.49
N GLU A 535 -1.63 29.16 -10.21
CA GLU A 535 -1.17 28.62 -11.48
C GLU A 535 0.09 27.76 -11.26
N TYR A 536 0.00 26.47 -11.62
CA TYR A 536 1.11 25.53 -11.52
C TYR A 536 1.72 25.25 -12.89
N LYS A 537 3.05 25.30 -12.94
CA LYS A 537 3.85 24.98 -14.13
C LYS A 537 4.67 23.72 -13.85
N THR A 538 4.65 22.77 -14.77
CA THR A 538 5.49 21.58 -14.68
C THR A 538 6.96 21.94 -14.84
N LEU A 539 7.83 21.23 -14.12
CA LEU A 539 9.27 21.34 -14.21
C LEU A 539 9.89 19.93 -14.26
N GLY A 540 10.80 19.73 -15.20
CA GLY A 540 11.33 18.41 -15.52
C GLY A 540 10.38 17.58 -16.38
N ARG A 541 10.79 16.36 -16.70
CA ARG A 541 9.97 15.39 -17.43
C ARG A 541 9.04 14.61 -16.51
N LYS A 542 8.12 13.85 -17.07
CA LYS A 542 7.51 12.73 -16.34
C LYS A 542 8.59 11.69 -16.01
N MET A 543 8.67 11.32 -14.76
CA MET A 543 9.67 10.38 -14.23
C MET A 543 9.03 9.03 -13.98
N PRO A 544 9.66 7.94 -14.40
CA PRO A 544 9.21 6.61 -14.00
C PRO A 544 9.53 6.40 -12.52
N LEU A 545 8.69 5.64 -11.86
CA LEU A 545 8.87 5.16 -10.49
C LEU A 545 9.16 3.67 -10.50
N SER A 546 9.84 3.17 -9.48
CA SER A 546 10.11 1.74 -9.31
C SER A 546 10.10 1.36 -7.84
N TYR A 547 9.97 0.08 -7.57
CA TYR A 547 10.24 -0.51 -6.26
C TYR A 547 11.54 -1.30 -6.34
N GLN A 548 12.41 -1.15 -5.35
CA GLN A 548 13.69 -1.85 -5.34
C GLN A 548 14.02 -2.43 -3.97
N LEU A 549 14.56 -3.65 -3.99
CA LEU A 549 14.93 -4.35 -2.76
C LEU A 549 16.03 -3.64 -1.97
N ILE A 550 16.82 -2.77 -2.61
CA ILE A 550 17.84 -2.00 -1.88
C ILE A 550 17.24 -0.98 -0.91
N SER A 551 16.08 -0.42 -1.21
CA SER A 551 15.34 0.44 -0.27
C SER A 551 14.32 -0.34 0.56
N PHE A 552 13.81 -1.44 0.01
CA PHE A 552 12.78 -2.29 0.58
C PHE A 552 11.52 -1.53 1.02
N GLN A 553 11.30 -0.36 0.41
CA GLN A 553 10.16 0.51 0.68
C GLN A 553 9.59 1.07 -0.62
N GLY A 554 8.30 1.36 -0.59
CA GLY A 554 7.62 2.15 -1.60
C GLY A 554 8.05 3.61 -1.60
N SER A 555 7.55 4.36 -2.56
CA SER A 555 7.80 5.79 -2.69
C SER A 555 7.28 6.57 -1.48
N ARG A 556 8.03 7.60 -1.09
CA ARG A 556 7.66 8.47 0.02
C ARG A 556 7.86 9.93 -0.35
N HIS A 557 6.87 10.76 -0.10
CA HIS A 557 7.08 12.21 -0.12
C HIS A 557 8.08 12.61 0.95
N ALA A 558 8.95 13.55 0.65
CA ALA A 558 10.03 13.98 1.54
C ALA A 558 10.11 15.49 1.63
N LEU A 559 10.07 16.02 2.84
CA LEU A 559 10.44 17.41 3.15
C LEU A 559 11.87 17.39 3.65
N PHE A 560 12.75 18.12 2.97
CA PHE A 560 14.18 18.05 3.22
C PHE A 560 14.86 19.42 3.18
N ALA A 561 15.98 19.53 3.91
CA ALA A 561 16.89 20.68 3.82
C ALA A 561 18.32 20.24 4.15
N PHE A 562 19.27 20.54 3.25
CA PHE A 562 20.69 20.22 3.45
C PHE A 562 21.61 21.28 2.84
N ASN A 563 22.91 21.23 3.14
CA ASN A 563 23.90 22.16 2.60
C ASN A 563 25.00 21.42 1.85
N VAL A 564 25.15 21.73 0.55
CA VAL A 564 26.13 21.06 -0.34
C VAL A 564 27.57 21.56 -0.15
N LYS A 565 27.82 22.56 0.72
CA LYS A 565 29.16 23.09 0.99
C LYS A 565 29.81 22.45 2.20
N GLY A 566 29.34 21.33 2.68
CA GLY A 566 29.92 20.56 3.77
C GLY A 566 29.89 21.27 5.14
N ARG A 567 28.94 22.18 5.38
CA ARG A 567 28.79 22.96 6.61
C ARG A 567 27.33 23.08 7.02
N ASN A 568 27.07 23.39 8.29
CA ASN A 568 25.75 23.83 8.70
C ASN A 568 25.44 25.18 8.04
N GLY A 569 24.29 25.24 7.37
CA GLY A 569 23.83 26.40 6.64
C GLY A 569 22.86 27.26 7.44
N GLY A 570 21.70 27.52 6.84
CA GLY A 570 20.57 28.20 7.44
C GLY A 570 19.46 27.26 7.84
N TYR A 571 18.25 27.58 7.42
CA TYR A 571 17.07 26.76 7.59
C TYR A 571 16.07 27.03 6.47
N ALA A 572 15.22 26.05 6.20
CA ALA A 572 14.00 26.21 5.43
C ALA A 572 12.77 25.93 6.30
N GLU A 573 11.64 26.52 5.96
CA GLU A 573 10.38 26.27 6.65
C GLU A 573 9.33 25.75 5.66
N PHE A 574 8.51 24.81 6.12
CA PHE A 574 7.45 24.19 5.35
C PHE A 574 6.12 24.42 6.03
N ASP A 575 5.07 24.58 5.22
CA ASP A 575 3.71 24.82 5.67
C ASP A 575 2.71 24.26 4.67
N ASN A 576 1.45 24.08 5.08
CA ASN A 576 0.36 23.70 4.21
C ASN A 576 0.70 22.50 3.29
N PHE A 577 1.21 21.43 3.88
CA PHE A 577 1.39 20.17 3.16
C PHE A 577 0.00 19.57 2.91
N THR A 578 -0.41 19.52 1.65
CA THR A 578 -1.73 19.00 1.25
C THR A 578 -1.57 17.79 0.35
N VAL A 579 -2.42 16.79 0.56
CA VAL A 579 -2.54 15.60 -0.29
C VAL A 579 -3.97 15.53 -0.81
N GLU A 580 -4.12 15.63 -2.12
CA GLU A 580 -5.40 15.47 -2.82
C GLU A 580 -5.41 14.09 -3.49
N GLU A 581 -6.49 13.35 -3.34
CA GLU A 581 -6.69 12.00 -3.87
C GLU A 581 -7.87 11.98 -4.85
N PRO A 582 -7.66 12.31 -6.14
CA PRO A 582 -8.75 12.51 -7.10
C PRO A 582 -9.64 11.30 -7.33
N GLN A 583 -9.15 10.10 -7.04
CA GLN A 583 -9.86 8.84 -7.24
C GLN A 583 -10.40 8.22 -5.93
N ALA A 584 -10.33 8.93 -4.80
CA ALA A 584 -10.86 8.43 -3.54
C ALA A 584 -12.40 8.36 -3.53
N ASP A 585 -13.09 9.27 -4.22
CA ASP A 585 -14.55 9.19 -4.40
C ASP A 585 -14.94 8.15 -5.45
N ARG A 586 -15.38 6.99 -4.98
CA ARG A 586 -15.84 5.87 -5.80
C ARG A 586 -17.37 5.77 -5.90
N SER A 587 -18.10 6.74 -5.37
CA SER A 587 -19.57 6.72 -5.31
C SER A 587 -20.25 6.57 -6.68
N ARG A 588 -19.56 6.91 -7.76
CA ARG A 588 -20.05 6.86 -9.15
C ARG A 588 -19.44 5.74 -9.99
N ASN A 589 -18.60 4.89 -9.39
CA ASN A 589 -17.92 3.83 -10.15
C ASN A 589 -18.90 2.74 -10.60
N ILE A 590 -19.94 2.47 -9.82
CA ILE A 590 -21.05 1.60 -10.22
C ILE A 590 -22.16 2.45 -10.83
N PRO A 591 -22.52 2.28 -12.10
CA PRO A 591 -23.53 3.10 -12.78
C PRO A 591 -24.96 2.65 -12.43
N LEU A 592 -25.30 2.63 -11.12
CA LEU A 592 -26.61 2.17 -10.63
C LEU A 592 -27.76 2.97 -11.25
N GLY A 593 -28.77 2.26 -11.73
CA GLY A 593 -29.96 2.83 -12.35
C GLY A 593 -29.76 3.36 -13.77
N LYS A 594 -28.50 3.42 -14.24
CA LYS A 594 -28.16 3.90 -15.60
C LYS A 594 -28.25 2.77 -16.63
N THR A 595 -28.44 3.16 -17.87
CA THR A 595 -28.28 2.30 -19.06
C THR A 595 -26.94 2.60 -19.69
N VAL A 596 -26.05 1.60 -19.75
CA VAL A 596 -24.67 1.74 -20.20
C VAL A 596 -24.31 0.74 -21.28
N ARG A 597 -23.29 1.05 -22.04
CA ARG A 597 -22.60 0.11 -22.93
C ARG A 597 -21.50 -0.59 -22.14
N ILE A 598 -21.32 -1.87 -22.31
CA ILE A 598 -20.30 -2.66 -21.65
C ILE A 598 -19.31 -3.16 -22.70
N VAL A 599 -18.04 -2.79 -22.55
CA VAL A 599 -16.94 -3.12 -23.47
C VAL A 599 -15.99 -4.10 -22.81
N ASN A 600 -15.66 -5.17 -23.49
CA ASN A 600 -14.64 -6.13 -23.04
C ASN A 600 -13.24 -5.62 -23.39
N LEU A 601 -12.36 -5.42 -22.41
CA LEU A 601 -11.06 -4.83 -22.63
C LEU A 601 -10.09 -5.74 -23.41
N ALA A 602 -10.25 -7.05 -23.34
CA ALA A 602 -9.39 -7.98 -24.07
C ALA A 602 -9.64 -7.91 -25.61
N THR A 603 -10.84 -7.52 -26.01
CA THR A 603 -11.23 -7.47 -27.43
C THR A 603 -11.45 -6.07 -27.96
N GLY A 604 -11.66 -5.10 -27.07
CA GLY A 604 -12.15 -3.77 -27.42
C GLY A 604 -13.60 -3.76 -27.92
N LYS A 605 -14.31 -4.89 -27.84
CA LYS A 605 -15.65 -5.07 -28.40
C LYS A 605 -16.76 -4.92 -27.37
N PRO A 606 -17.91 -4.33 -27.71
CA PRO A 606 -19.05 -4.26 -26.82
C PRO A 606 -19.70 -5.65 -26.62
N MET A 607 -20.34 -5.80 -25.48
CA MET A 607 -21.28 -6.88 -25.23
C MET A 607 -22.58 -6.57 -25.96
N ILE A 608 -23.11 -7.54 -26.71
CA ILE A 608 -24.32 -7.39 -27.53
C ILE A 608 -25.32 -8.46 -27.16
N ALA A 609 -26.56 -8.06 -26.91
CA ALA A 609 -27.69 -8.93 -26.68
C ALA A 609 -28.35 -9.35 -28.02
N LEU A 610 -28.13 -10.60 -28.45
CA LEU A 610 -28.76 -11.17 -29.64
C LEU A 610 -29.97 -12.02 -29.26
N PRO A 611 -30.84 -12.42 -30.23
CA PRO A 611 -31.95 -13.33 -29.95
C PRO A 611 -31.52 -14.64 -29.26
N HIS A 612 -30.34 -15.14 -29.60
CA HIS A 612 -29.83 -16.44 -29.13
C HIS A 612 -28.85 -16.39 -27.97
N GLY A 613 -28.51 -15.19 -27.45
CA GLY A 613 -27.56 -15.05 -26.33
C GLY A 613 -26.74 -13.75 -26.37
N LEU A 614 -25.61 -13.76 -25.68
CA LEU A 614 -24.68 -12.65 -25.58
C LEU A 614 -23.41 -12.93 -26.39
N VAL A 615 -22.89 -11.91 -27.06
CA VAL A 615 -21.62 -11.96 -27.80
C VAL A 615 -20.81 -10.70 -27.54
N TYR A 616 -19.48 -10.76 -27.76
CA TYR A 616 -18.62 -9.57 -27.90
C TYR A 616 -18.36 -9.33 -29.39
N ASP A 617 -18.92 -8.28 -29.97
CA ASP A 617 -18.80 -8.00 -31.40
C ASP A 617 -18.70 -6.51 -31.71
N THR A 618 -18.12 -6.16 -32.87
CA THR A 618 -17.97 -4.78 -33.38
C THR A 618 -19.02 -4.39 -34.41
N GLU A 619 -19.83 -5.34 -34.93
CA GLU A 619 -20.76 -5.06 -36.03
C GLU A 619 -21.98 -4.22 -35.62
N ALA A 620 -22.25 -4.11 -34.31
CA ALA A 620 -23.30 -3.20 -33.85
C ALA A 620 -22.77 -1.76 -33.73
N SER A 621 -23.54 -0.80 -34.25
CA SER A 621 -23.21 0.61 -34.03
C SER A 621 -23.27 0.99 -32.56
N ASP A 622 -22.48 1.96 -32.13
CA ASP A 622 -22.43 2.43 -30.71
C ASP A 622 -23.80 2.88 -30.17
N LYS A 623 -24.77 3.15 -31.07
CA LYS A 623 -26.14 3.54 -30.75
C LYS A 623 -27.15 2.38 -30.82
N SER A 624 -26.69 1.18 -31.09
CA SER A 624 -27.61 0.03 -31.17
C SER A 624 -28.22 -0.30 -29.81
N PRO A 625 -29.55 -0.42 -29.70
CA PRO A 625 -30.22 -0.86 -28.46
C PRO A 625 -29.65 -2.15 -27.90
N GLN A 626 -29.18 -3.05 -28.73
CA GLN A 626 -28.64 -4.36 -28.37
C GLN A 626 -27.32 -4.26 -27.56
N THR A 627 -26.63 -3.10 -27.60
CA THR A 627 -25.38 -2.86 -26.83
C THR A 627 -25.64 -2.23 -25.47
N ARG A 628 -26.90 -1.97 -25.11
CA ARG A 628 -27.30 -1.23 -23.93
C ARG A 628 -27.82 -2.13 -22.82
N PHE A 629 -27.27 -1.95 -21.62
CA PHE A 629 -27.62 -2.70 -20.42
C PHE A 629 -27.96 -1.75 -19.29
N ARG A 630 -29.14 -1.91 -18.71
CA ARG A 630 -29.52 -1.21 -17.49
C ARG A 630 -28.91 -1.92 -16.30
N VAL A 631 -28.19 -1.20 -15.46
CA VAL A 631 -27.59 -1.69 -14.22
C VAL A 631 -28.59 -1.49 -13.08
N ILE A 632 -29.20 -2.56 -12.61
CA ILE A 632 -30.24 -2.54 -11.58
C ILE A 632 -29.60 -2.92 -10.24
N ASP A 633 -29.76 -2.04 -9.26
CA ASP A 633 -29.23 -2.22 -7.91
C ASP A 633 -30.00 -3.31 -7.15
N LYS A 634 -29.27 -4.20 -6.51
CA LYS A 634 -29.78 -5.23 -5.59
C LYS A 634 -29.28 -5.01 -4.16
N GLY A 635 -28.60 -3.89 -3.90
CA GLY A 635 -27.98 -3.56 -2.63
C GLY A 635 -26.61 -4.21 -2.40
N GLN A 636 -25.84 -3.67 -1.48
CA GLN A 636 -24.52 -4.20 -1.09
C GLN A 636 -23.55 -4.44 -2.28
N GLY A 637 -23.48 -3.49 -3.22
CA GLY A 637 -22.62 -3.61 -4.41
C GLY A 637 -23.03 -4.68 -5.41
N GLN A 638 -24.21 -5.30 -5.22
CA GLN A 638 -24.75 -6.33 -6.10
C GLN A 638 -25.67 -5.71 -7.14
N VAL A 639 -25.62 -6.25 -8.36
CA VAL A 639 -26.41 -5.77 -9.48
C VAL A 639 -26.99 -6.92 -10.30
N ILE A 640 -28.06 -6.66 -11.04
CA ILE A 640 -28.48 -7.46 -12.20
C ILE A 640 -28.41 -6.58 -13.45
N LEU A 641 -28.19 -7.19 -14.60
CA LEU A 641 -28.12 -6.51 -15.89
C LEU A 641 -29.36 -6.82 -16.72
N GLN A 642 -30.07 -5.77 -17.15
CA GLN A 642 -31.23 -5.86 -18.02
C GLN A 642 -30.89 -5.28 -19.41
N CYS A 643 -31.13 -6.04 -20.45
CA CYS A 643 -31.05 -5.59 -21.84
C CYS A 643 -32.16 -4.60 -22.15
N GLU A 644 -32.00 -3.78 -23.17
CA GLU A 644 -33.03 -2.78 -23.58
C GLU A 644 -34.32 -3.44 -24.08
N ASP A 645 -34.27 -4.69 -24.56
CA ASP A 645 -35.44 -5.48 -24.93
C ASP A 645 -36.19 -6.13 -23.75
N GLY A 646 -35.77 -5.82 -22.52
CA GLY A 646 -36.40 -6.26 -21.28
C GLY A 646 -35.88 -7.61 -20.75
N ARG A 647 -35.04 -8.34 -21.49
CA ARG A 647 -34.42 -9.57 -21.00
C ARG A 647 -33.30 -9.27 -20.00
N TYR A 648 -32.98 -10.26 -19.16
CA TYR A 648 -31.96 -10.18 -18.14
C TYR A 648 -30.81 -11.16 -18.44
N VAL A 649 -29.59 -10.76 -18.04
CA VAL A 649 -28.42 -11.63 -18.10
C VAL A 649 -28.57 -12.75 -17.06
N PHE A 650 -28.31 -13.97 -17.48
CA PHE A 650 -28.47 -15.16 -16.70
C PHE A 650 -27.31 -16.13 -16.94
N VAL A 651 -26.86 -16.85 -15.92
CA VAL A 651 -25.79 -17.84 -16.00
C VAL A 651 -26.39 -19.23 -15.78
N SER A 652 -26.32 -20.12 -16.80
CA SER A 652 -26.94 -21.46 -16.76
C SER A 652 -26.01 -22.56 -16.23
N GLY A 653 -24.71 -22.34 -16.26
CA GLY A 653 -23.68 -23.31 -15.84
C GLY A 653 -22.38 -22.59 -15.48
N TYR A 654 -21.26 -23.25 -15.67
CA TYR A 654 -19.95 -22.60 -15.57
C TYR A 654 -18.92 -23.28 -16.46
N GLY A 655 -18.03 -22.44 -17.03
CA GLY A 655 -16.90 -22.90 -17.83
C GLY A 655 -17.25 -23.37 -19.25
N ILE A 656 -18.50 -23.17 -19.70
CA ILE A 656 -18.98 -23.64 -21.01
C ILE A 656 -19.33 -22.42 -21.86
N ALA A 657 -18.84 -22.40 -23.10
CA ALA A 657 -19.23 -21.39 -24.08
C ALA A 657 -20.76 -21.33 -24.23
N GLY A 658 -21.35 -20.14 -24.07
CA GLY A 658 -22.79 -19.92 -24.15
C GLY A 658 -23.56 -20.24 -22.86
N ASP A 659 -22.92 -20.46 -21.73
CA ASP A 659 -23.58 -20.58 -20.44
C ASP A 659 -24.07 -19.22 -19.90
N VAL A 660 -23.54 -18.11 -20.36
CA VAL A 660 -24.11 -16.79 -20.13
C VAL A 660 -25.17 -16.51 -21.19
N ARG A 661 -26.40 -16.41 -20.75
CA ARG A 661 -27.63 -16.38 -21.59
C ARG A 661 -28.54 -15.22 -21.20
N LEU A 662 -29.65 -15.12 -21.88
CA LEU A 662 -30.73 -14.17 -21.62
C LEU A 662 -32.02 -14.89 -21.19
N THR A 663 -32.74 -14.28 -20.25
CA THR A 663 -34.03 -14.74 -19.75
C THR A 663 -35.03 -13.58 -19.68
N THR A 664 -36.30 -13.87 -19.91
CA THR A 664 -37.40 -12.90 -19.66
C THR A 664 -37.89 -12.93 -18.21
N ASP A 665 -37.46 -13.92 -17.43
CA ASP A 665 -37.84 -14.11 -16.05
C ASP A 665 -36.81 -13.43 -15.14
N GLU A 666 -37.19 -12.29 -14.52
CA GLU A 666 -36.31 -11.53 -13.60
C GLU A 666 -35.85 -12.38 -12.42
N SER A 667 -36.67 -13.34 -11.95
CA SER A 667 -36.28 -14.20 -10.82
C SER A 667 -35.11 -15.13 -11.11
N LYS A 668 -34.78 -15.32 -12.40
CA LYS A 668 -33.61 -16.06 -12.86
C LYS A 668 -32.44 -15.22 -13.25
N ALA A 669 -32.57 -13.86 -13.18
CA ALA A 669 -31.48 -12.98 -13.47
C ALA A 669 -30.27 -13.28 -12.55
N GLU A 670 -29.08 -13.36 -13.12
CA GLU A 670 -27.88 -13.56 -12.33
C GLU A 670 -27.58 -12.29 -11.51
N VAL A 671 -27.39 -12.49 -10.22
CA VAL A 671 -26.93 -11.43 -9.32
C VAL A 671 -25.41 -11.43 -9.33
N PHE A 672 -24.82 -10.31 -9.68
CA PHE A 672 -23.39 -10.13 -9.73
C PHE A 672 -22.92 -9.23 -8.60
N MET A 673 -21.79 -9.55 -7.94
CA MET A 673 -21.01 -8.60 -7.19
C MET A 673 -20.18 -7.79 -8.19
N TRP A 674 -20.35 -6.48 -8.15
CA TRP A 674 -19.55 -5.55 -8.96
C TRP A 674 -18.16 -5.40 -8.35
N GLN A 675 -17.15 -5.83 -9.09
CA GLN A 675 -15.74 -5.70 -8.70
C GLN A 675 -15.18 -4.43 -9.29
N ASP A 676 -15.05 -3.38 -8.48
CA ASP A 676 -14.61 -2.06 -8.95
C ASP A 676 -13.09 -2.03 -9.21
N TYR A 677 -12.69 -1.70 -10.43
CA TYR A 677 -11.30 -1.53 -10.86
C TYR A 677 -10.94 -0.07 -11.16
N LEU A 678 -11.73 0.88 -10.70
CA LEU A 678 -11.57 2.31 -10.99
C LEU A 678 -11.73 2.65 -12.48
N ASN A 679 -11.65 3.91 -12.84
CA ASN A 679 -11.66 4.38 -14.24
C ASN A 679 -12.78 3.79 -15.10
N ARG A 680 -13.96 3.46 -14.50
CA ARG A 680 -15.09 2.75 -15.13
C ARG A 680 -14.77 1.30 -15.53
N GLU A 681 -13.63 0.76 -15.11
CA GLU A 681 -13.29 -0.65 -15.30
C GLU A 681 -13.87 -1.49 -14.15
N PHE A 682 -14.29 -2.70 -14.46
CA PHE A 682 -14.92 -3.59 -13.49
C PHE A 682 -14.87 -5.05 -13.93
N MET A 683 -15.14 -5.96 -12.99
CA MET A 683 -15.49 -7.34 -13.28
C MET A 683 -16.86 -7.68 -12.70
N LEU A 684 -17.49 -8.71 -13.23
CA LEU A 684 -18.75 -9.27 -12.76
C LEU A 684 -18.49 -10.64 -12.13
N MET A 685 -18.65 -10.75 -10.82
CA MET A 685 -18.58 -12.03 -10.12
C MET A 685 -19.99 -12.53 -9.82
N SER A 686 -20.35 -13.71 -10.29
CA SER A 686 -21.62 -14.36 -9.99
C SER A 686 -21.74 -14.62 -8.48
N MET A 687 -22.83 -14.18 -7.85
CA MET A 687 -23.07 -14.46 -6.43
C MET A 687 -23.43 -15.92 -6.15
N ARG A 688 -23.79 -16.68 -7.16
CA ARG A 688 -24.15 -18.08 -7.04
C ARG A 688 -22.96 -19.03 -7.16
N THR A 689 -21.98 -18.67 -8.00
CA THR A 689 -20.82 -19.53 -8.28
C THR A 689 -19.49 -18.96 -7.81
N HIS A 690 -19.46 -17.65 -7.44
CA HIS A 690 -18.28 -16.87 -7.14
C HIS A 690 -17.24 -16.83 -8.28
N ARG A 691 -17.67 -17.09 -9.51
CA ARG A 691 -16.84 -17.07 -10.72
C ARG A 691 -17.06 -15.81 -11.52
N TYR A 692 -16.04 -15.40 -12.24
CA TYR A 692 -16.09 -14.19 -13.06
C TYR A 692 -16.65 -14.46 -14.45
N ILE A 693 -17.29 -13.44 -15.03
CA ILE A 693 -17.68 -13.44 -16.42
C ILE A 693 -16.50 -12.98 -17.26
N GLY A 694 -16.04 -13.80 -18.18
CA GLY A 694 -14.92 -13.53 -19.06
C GLY A 694 -15.25 -13.80 -20.53
N LYS A 695 -14.20 -13.97 -21.34
CA LYS A 695 -14.27 -14.23 -22.76
C LYS A 695 -13.93 -15.70 -23.03
N SER A 696 -14.86 -16.45 -23.60
CA SER A 696 -14.62 -17.84 -24.01
C SER A 696 -13.42 -17.96 -24.96
N PRO A 697 -12.44 -18.79 -24.67
CA PRO A 697 -11.27 -18.99 -25.54
C PRO A 697 -11.62 -19.60 -26.90
N THR A 698 -12.75 -20.32 -27.00
CA THR A 698 -13.18 -20.99 -28.24
C THR A 698 -14.11 -20.17 -29.09
N THR A 699 -15.08 -19.48 -28.49
CA THR A 699 -16.10 -18.72 -29.23
C THR A 699 -15.93 -17.23 -29.14
N GLY A 700 -15.11 -16.73 -28.21
CA GLY A 700 -14.98 -15.31 -27.94
C GLY A 700 -16.20 -14.65 -27.25
N SER A 701 -17.23 -15.43 -26.94
CA SER A 701 -18.47 -14.95 -26.31
C SER A 701 -18.34 -14.87 -24.78
N PRO A 702 -19.23 -14.12 -24.08
CA PRO A 702 -19.28 -14.14 -22.63
C PRO A 702 -19.53 -15.54 -22.09
N TYR A 703 -18.78 -15.93 -21.06
CA TYR A 703 -18.97 -17.20 -20.35
C TYR A 703 -18.55 -17.08 -18.89
N SER A 704 -19.06 -17.94 -18.04
CA SER A 704 -18.62 -18.06 -16.65
C SER A 704 -17.29 -18.80 -16.60
N MET A 705 -16.23 -18.12 -16.16
CA MET A 705 -14.88 -18.67 -16.17
C MET A 705 -14.71 -19.74 -15.08
N ASP A 706 -13.97 -20.80 -15.38
CA ASP A 706 -13.78 -21.91 -14.44
C ASP A 706 -12.94 -21.52 -13.23
N PHE A 707 -11.86 -20.78 -13.46
CA PHE A 707 -10.93 -20.38 -12.42
C PHE A 707 -10.31 -19.08 -12.84
N THR A 708 -10.63 -17.91 -12.31
CA THR A 708 -9.71 -16.82 -12.39
C THR A 708 -10.17 -15.54 -11.71
N GLY A 709 -9.16 -14.72 -11.38
CA GLY A 709 -9.28 -13.31 -11.24
C GLY A 709 -9.07 -12.59 -12.58
N ALA A 710 -8.78 -11.30 -12.57
CA ALA A 710 -8.40 -10.55 -13.74
C ALA A 710 -6.96 -10.89 -14.15
N ASP A 711 -6.74 -11.17 -15.42
CA ASP A 711 -5.41 -11.17 -16.01
C ASP A 711 -4.90 -9.70 -16.03
N PRO A 712 -3.71 -9.40 -15.47
CA PRO A 712 -3.14 -8.05 -15.49
C PRO A 712 -3.07 -7.43 -16.89
N ALA A 713 -2.75 -8.24 -17.90
CA ALA A 713 -2.77 -7.82 -19.29
C ALA A 713 -4.19 -7.77 -19.89
N ARG A 714 -5.22 -8.06 -19.09
CA ARG A 714 -6.65 -8.06 -19.48
C ARG A 714 -7.00 -8.98 -20.65
N ARG A 715 -6.18 -10.00 -20.92
CA ARG A 715 -6.37 -10.91 -22.09
C ARG A 715 -7.46 -11.93 -21.91
N ASN A 716 -7.73 -12.36 -20.68
CA ASN A 716 -8.75 -13.37 -20.38
C ASN A 716 -10.19 -12.83 -20.51
N GLY A 717 -10.36 -11.53 -20.69
CA GLY A 717 -11.66 -10.88 -20.88
C GLY A 717 -12.52 -10.77 -19.64
N ALA A 718 -11.95 -10.95 -18.45
CA ALA A 718 -12.68 -10.73 -17.18
C ALA A 718 -12.90 -9.24 -16.90
N VAL A 719 -11.97 -8.37 -17.34
CA VAL A 719 -12.10 -6.93 -17.15
C VAL A 719 -12.93 -6.30 -18.25
N LEU A 720 -13.97 -5.60 -17.82
CA LEU A 720 -14.94 -4.88 -18.62
C LEU A 720 -14.83 -3.38 -18.31
N ARG A 721 -15.29 -2.54 -19.23
CA ARG A 721 -15.45 -1.10 -19.03
C ARG A 721 -16.87 -0.68 -19.42
N TRP A 722 -17.46 0.19 -18.60
CA TRP A 722 -18.75 0.75 -18.94
C TRP A 722 -18.60 2.16 -19.55
N GLU A 723 -19.48 2.46 -20.51
CA GLU A 723 -19.56 3.73 -21.26
C GLU A 723 -21.01 4.23 -21.26
N GLU A 724 -21.20 5.57 -21.21
CA GLU A 724 -22.54 6.19 -21.25
C GLU A 724 -23.16 6.18 -22.64
#